data_7804620aa597ab9fa6c2703c84b8239f
#
_entry.id   7804620aa597ab9fa6c2703c84b8239f
#
_cell.length_a   1.000
_cell.length_b   1.000
_cell.length_c   1.000
_cell.angle_alpha   90.00
_cell.angle_beta   90.00
_cell.angle_gamma   90.00
#
_symmetry.space_group_name_H-M   'P 1'
#
loop_
_entity.id
_entity.type
_entity.pdbx_description
1 polymer ?
#
loop_
_entity_poly.entity_id
_entity_poly.type
_entity_poly.pdbx_seq_one_letter_code
_entity_poly.pdbx_strand_id
1 'polypeptide(L)'
;MAVNRIRGAFAVPRKGETFELRAGLVSQYAYERKESIQKTIMAMTLGKDVSALFPDVLKNIATADLDQKKLVYLYLMNYAKSHPDLCILAVNTFVQDSEDPNPLIRALAIRTMGCIRVDKMVDYMEEPLRKTLRDESPYVRKTAAICVAKLFDLNPTMCIENGFLESLQELIGDPNPMVVANSVQALSEITETAPETRALVVTPTTLKKLLMALNECTEWGRVTILTTLADYPATDAKEAEHICERVAPQFQHVNPSVVLAAVKVVFIHMKAVSPELVRSYLKKMAPPLVTLVASAPEVQYVALRNIDLLLQAKPDILSKELRVFFCKYNDPPYVKLQKLEIMVRIANEKNFDQLLAELKEYALEVDMDFVKRAVKAIGQVAIKLESASQKCVNALLDLIATKVNYVVQEVVVVIKDILRKYPGYEGVIPTLCKYIDELDEPTARGSLIWIVGEYAEKISNADDILASFVDGFMEEFTQTQLQILTAVVKLFLKKPGNTQSLVQKVLQQATTDNDNPDIRDRAYVYWRLLSGDLDIAKNIVLSQKPSITTTMTSLPPALLEQLLAELSTLASVYHKPPESFVGKGRYGADEIQRAAIREQRQEAAENPIAASVAAAANGTTPSQNNIENLLDIDFDGAAPASAEQQSNVNTPDRVSSPSAGAPSSAMADMMGLFDAPMPPQQQQAMANPMSPGAGGSGMADMMNGFSGLDFGNTGSSQPLPAAMQLHQTPQAQQPSEGNGKKTNEDLLGLF
;
A
#
# COMPACT_ATOMS: atom_id res chain seq x y z
N MET A 1 -37.18 -4.88 15.94
CA MET A 1 -36.91 -6.34 15.82
C MET A 1 -35.49 -6.67 15.33
N ALA A 2 -34.86 -5.90 14.44
CA ALA A 2 -33.48 -6.19 13.97
C ALA A 2 -32.39 -6.03 15.06
N VAL A 3 -32.49 -5.05 15.93
CA VAL A 3 -31.49 -4.78 16.99
C VAL A 3 -31.45 -5.90 18.05
N ASN A 4 -32.56 -6.57 18.31
CA ASN A 4 -32.61 -7.71 19.23
C ASN A 4 -32.03 -9.00 18.63
N ARG A 5 -31.99 -9.13 17.29
CA ARG A 5 -31.31 -10.26 16.62
C ARG A 5 -29.78 -10.15 16.70
N ILE A 6 -29.24 -8.93 16.61
CA ILE A 6 -27.79 -8.70 16.68
C ILE A 6 -27.24 -8.91 18.11
N ARG A 7 -28.00 -8.52 19.16
CA ARG A 7 -27.61 -8.78 20.55
C ARG A 7 -27.61 -10.26 20.92
N GLY A 8 -28.42 -11.11 20.26
CA GLY A 8 -28.39 -12.56 20.46
C GLY A 8 -27.19 -13.27 19.80
N ALA A 9 -26.56 -12.66 18.79
CA ALA A 9 -25.46 -13.27 18.03
C ALA A 9 -24.16 -13.41 18.82
N PHE A 10 -23.93 -12.56 19.82
CA PHE A 10 -22.72 -12.59 20.65
C PHE A 10 -22.93 -13.19 22.05
N ALA A 11 -24.10 -13.75 22.31
CA ALA A 11 -24.37 -14.40 23.59
C ALA A 11 -23.73 -15.80 23.64
N VAL A 12 -22.97 -16.08 24.69
CA VAL A 12 -22.52 -17.45 25.00
C VAL A 12 -23.73 -18.40 24.99
N PRO A 13 -23.65 -19.58 24.35
CA PRO A 13 -24.78 -20.52 24.31
C PRO A 13 -25.29 -20.79 25.69
N ARG A 14 -26.59 -20.62 25.91
CA ARG A 14 -27.19 -20.98 27.18
C ARG A 14 -27.01 -22.49 27.38
N LYS A 15 -26.82 -22.93 28.62
CA LYS A 15 -26.64 -24.37 28.93
C LYS A 15 -27.71 -25.27 28.31
N GLY A 16 -28.95 -24.77 28.13
CA GLY A 16 -30.03 -25.47 27.43
C GLY A 16 -29.78 -25.64 25.91
N GLU A 17 -29.30 -24.61 25.21
CA GLU A 17 -29.04 -24.70 23.77
C GLU A 17 -27.95 -25.74 23.42
N THR A 18 -26.87 -25.78 24.22
CA THR A 18 -25.78 -26.75 24.02
C THR A 18 -26.27 -28.17 24.33
N PHE A 19 -27.16 -28.36 25.35
CA PHE A 19 -27.72 -29.65 25.66
C PHE A 19 -28.67 -30.16 24.54
N GLU A 20 -29.54 -29.31 24.03
CA GLU A 20 -30.41 -29.64 22.90
C GLU A 20 -29.63 -30.03 21.65
N LEU A 21 -28.60 -29.26 21.28
CA LEU A 21 -27.71 -29.56 20.16
C LEU A 21 -27.03 -30.92 20.36
N ARG A 22 -26.53 -31.20 21.58
CA ARG A 22 -25.88 -32.48 21.91
C ARG A 22 -26.86 -33.64 21.81
N ALA A 23 -28.06 -33.49 22.32
CA ALA A 23 -29.08 -34.52 22.25
C ALA A 23 -29.46 -34.84 20.80
N GLY A 24 -29.63 -33.82 19.96
CA GLY A 24 -29.91 -33.99 18.56
C GLY A 24 -28.75 -34.58 17.73
N LEU A 25 -27.49 -34.23 18.07
CA LEU A 25 -26.29 -34.81 17.39
C LEU A 25 -26.15 -36.33 17.65
N VAL A 26 -26.68 -36.82 18.76
CA VAL A 26 -26.60 -38.26 19.16
C VAL A 26 -27.95 -38.99 18.89
N SER A 27 -28.92 -38.32 18.29
CA SER A 27 -30.23 -38.93 17.98
C SER A 27 -30.12 -40.16 17.08
N GLN A 28 -31.05 -41.09 17.25
CA GLN A 28 -31.18 -42.26 16.38
C GLN A 28 -31.65 -41.88 14.97
N TYR A 29 -32.39 -40.76 14.81
CA TYR A 29 -32.96 -40.32 13.56
C TYR A 29 -31.96 -39.48 12.75
N ALA A 30 -31.72 -39.89 11.51
CA ALA A 30 -30.76 -39.22 10.62
C ALA A 30 -31.14 -37.76 10.36
N TYR A 31 -32.41 -37.44 10.20
CA TYR A 31 -32.85 -36.07 9.94
C TYR A 31 -32.61 -35.15 11.15
N GLU A 32 -32.78 -35.61 12.37
CA GLU A 32 -32.49 -34.84 13.58
C GLU A 32 -30.99 -34.56 13.71
N ARG A 33 -30.16 -35.56 13.40
CA ARG A 33 -28.69 -35.34 13.38
C ARG A 33 -28.30 -34.30 12.36
N LYS A 34 -28.84 -34.37 11.13
CA LYS A 34 -28.58 -33.38 10.07
C LYS A 34 -29.01 -31.98 10.50
N GLU A 35 -30.22 -31.83 11.05
CA GLU A 35 -30.73 -30.55 11.54
C GLU A 35 -29.86 -29.99 12.67
N SER A 36 -29.44 -30.84 13.61
CA SER A 36 -28.60 -30.43 14.74
C SER A 36 -27.17 -30.01 14.28
N ILE A 37 -26.61 -30.69 13.27
CA ILE A 37 -25.36 -30.27 12.65
C ILE A 37 -25.52 -28.90 11.98
N GLN A 38 -26.61 -28.68 11.20
CA GLN A 38 -26.89 -27.39 10.59
C GLN A 38 -27.01 -26.27 11.62
N LYS A 39 -27.71 -26.51 12.74
CA LYS A 39 -27.84 -25.56 13.85
C LYS A 39 -26.48 -25.29 14.50
N THR A 40 -25.65 -26.31 14.66
CA THR A 40 -24.29 -26.19 15.24
C THR A 40 -23.41 -25.33 14.32
N ILE A 41 -23.44 -25.56 13.01
CA ILE A 41 -22.71 -24.74 12.02
C ILE A 41 -23.25 -23.30 12.02
N MET A 42 -24.57 -23.11 12.09
CA MET A 42 -25.16 -21.78 12.18
C MET A 42 -24.70 -21.04 13.46
N ALA A 43 -24.64 -21.73 14.60
CA ALA A 43 -24.11 -21.16 15.83
C ALA A 43 -22.62 -20.77 15.68
N MET A 44 -21.81 -21.61 15.06
CA MET A 44 -20.40 -21.33 14.73
C MET A 44 -20.25 -20.11 13.82
N THR A 45 -21.04 -19.98 12.76
CA THR A 45 -20.99 -18.83 11.83
C THR A 45 -21.44 -17.53 12.49
N LEU A 46 -22.25 -17.60 13.55
CA LEU A 46 -22.64 -16.45 14.38
C LEU A 46 -21.59 -16.08 15.43
N GLY A 47 -20.43 -16.76 15.46
CA GLY A 47 -19.36 -16.50 16.41
C GLY A 47 -19.57 -17.11 17.80
N LYS A 48 -20.56 -18.00 17.98
CA LYS A 48 -20.73 -18.73 19.25
C LYS A 48 -19.69 -19.84 19.33
N ASP A 49 -19.06 -19.99 20.48
CA ASP A 49 -18.17 -21.12 20.71
C ASP A 49 -18.97 -22.41 20.93
N VAL A 50 -18.81 -23.34 20.01
CA VAL A 50 -19.42 -24.67 20.05
C VAL A 50 -18.37 -25.77 20.06
N SER A 51 -17.12 -25.47 20.44
CA SER A 51 -16.00 -26.41 20.53
C SER A 51 -16.29 -27.59 21.45
N ALA A 52 -17.07 -27.40 22.52
CA ALA A 52 -17.51 -28.45 23.45
C ALA A 52 -18.36 -29.56 22.80
N LEU A 53 -18.88 -29.35 21.60
CA LEU A 53 -19.64 -30.33 20.82
C LEU A 53 -18.74 -31.18 19.87
N PHE A 54 -17.42 -30.94 19.85
CA PHE A 54 -16.50 -31.60 18.93
C PHE A 54 -16.61 -33.12 18.93
N PRO A 55 -16.64 -33.84 20.09
CA PRO A 55 -16.76 -35.29 20.11
C PRO A 55 -18.09 -35.80 19.53
N ASP A 56 -19.18 -35.05 19.72
CA ASP A 56 -20.52 -35.43 19.27
C ASP A 56 -20.73 -35.14 17.77
N VAL A 57 -20.14 -34.09 17.26
CA VAL A 57 -20.08 -33.82 15.81
C VAL A 57 -19.21 -34.86 15.10
N LEU A 58 -18.05 -35.22 15.69
CA LEU A 58 -17.14 -36.21 15.14
C LEU A 58 -17.83 -37.58 14.95
N LYS A 59 -18.71 -38.01 15.84
CA LYS A 59 -19.50 -39.27 15.71
C LYS A 59 -20.32 -39.30 14.42
N ASN A 60 -20.66 -38.16 13.84
CA ASN A 60 -21.44 -38.04 12.63
C ASN A 60 -20.61 -38.03 11.33
N ILE A 61 -19.29 -38.20 11.41
CA ILE A 61 -18.41 -38.18 10.24
C ILE A 61 -18.66 -39.35 9.28
N ALA A 62 -19.04 -40.53 9.81
CA ALA A 62 -19.28 -41.76 9.04
C ALA A 62 -20.70 -41.77 8.41
N THR A 63 -21.17 -40.64 7.89
CA THR A 63 -22.47 -40.55 7.20
C THR A 63 -22.31 -40.76 5.71
N ALA A 64 -23.33 -41.37 5.06
CA ALA A 64 -23.41 -41.47 3.61
C ALA A 64 -23.99 -40.20 2.94
N ASP A 65 -24.64 -39.32 3.71
CA ASP A 65 -25.19 -38.05 3.19
C ASP A 65 -24.04 -37.05 2.94
N LEU A 66 -23.83 -36.70 1.66
CA LEU A 66 -22.78 -35.76 1.24
C LEU A 66 -22.93 -34.37 1.90
N ASP A 67 -24.15 -33.87 2.03
CA ASP A 67 -24.40 -32.55 2.63
C ASP A 67 -24.06 -32.54 4.12
N GLN A 68 -24.49 -33.59 4.84
CA GLN A 68 -24.11 -33.75 6.22
C GLN A 68 -22.61 -33.88 6.40
N LYS A 69 -21.94 -34.66 5.53
CA LYS A 69 -20.49 -34.86 5.53
C LYS A 69 -19.74 -33.55 5.30
N LYS A 70 -20.18 -32.70 4.35
CA LYS A 70 -19.60 -31.35 4.14
C LYS A 70 -19.66 -30.49 5.41
N LEU A 71 -20.79 -30.47 6.09
CA LEU A 71 -20.96 -29.68 7.31
C LEU A 71 -20.08 -30.18 8.46
N VAL A 72 -19.98 -31.52 8.62
CA VAL A 72 -19.09 -32.11 9.64
C VAL A 72 -17.64 -31.74 9.34
N TYR A 73 -17.21 -31.86 8.08
CA TYR A 73 -15.85 -31.54 7.65
C TYR A 73 -15.54 -30.05 7.84
N LEU A 74 -16.48 -29.17 7.52
CA LEU A 74 -16.34 -27.74 7.77
C LEU A 74 -16.12 -27.44 9.27
N TYR A 75 -16.89 -28.09 10.13
CA TYR A 75 -16.73 -27.96 11.56
C TYR A 75 -15.35 -28.43 12.03
N LEU A 76 -14.89 -29.61 11.54
CA LEU A 76 -13.58 -30.16 11.87
C LEU A 76 -12.44 -29.25 11.43
N MET A 77 -12.50 -28.68 10.20
CA MET A 77 -11.47 -27.73 9.72
C MET A 77 -11.36 -26.50 10.64
N ASN A 78 -12.50 -26.03 11.15
CA ASN A 78 -12.51 -24.82 11.99
C ASN A 78 -11.92 -25.09 13.40
N TYR A 79 -12.24 -26.25 13.99
CA TYR A 79 -11.85 -26.56 15.37
C TYR A 79 -10.64 -27.52 15.49
N ALA A 80 -10.06 -27.98 14.40
CA ALA A 80 -8.94 -28.91 14.43
C ALA A 80 -7.72 -28.40 15.19
N LYS A 81 -7.41 -27.10 15.08
CA LYS A 81 -6.30 -26.48 15.84
C LYS A 81 -6.53 -26.48 17.35
N SER A 82 -7.78 -26.32 17.78
CA SER A 82 -8.13 -26.29 19.21
C SER A 82 -8.13 -27.70 19.82
N HIS A 83 -8.45 -28.72 19.03
CA HIS A 83 -8.58 -30.12 19.47
C HIS A 83 -7.78 -31.11 18.60
N PRO A 84 -6.44 -30.97 18.50
CA PRO A 84 -5.62 -31.78 17.60
C PRO A 84 -5.68 -33.28 17.93
N ASP A 85 -5.73 -33.63 19.21
CA ASP A 85 -5.77 -35.03 19.66
C ASP A 85 -7.09 -35.74 19.31
N LEU A 86 -8.22 -34.99 19.33
CA LEU A 86 -9.50 -35.53 18.91
C LEU A 86 -9.64 -35.63 17.39
N CYS A 87 -8.95 -34.75 16.66
CA CYS A 87 -8.96 -34.74 15.21
C CYS A 87 -8.33 -36.00 14.61
N ILE A 88 -7.35 -36.61 15.29
CA ILE A 88 -6.73 -37.87 14.88
C ILE A 88 -7.76 -38.99 14.74
N LEU A 89 -8.82 -39.00 15.54
CA LEU A 89 -9.88 -39.99 15.44
C LEU A 89 -10.65 -39.94 14.10
N ALA A 90 -10.59 -38.82 13.39
CA ALA A 90 -11.18 -38.66 12.07
C ALA A 90 -10.33 -39.27 10.94
N VAL A 91 -9.03 -39.50 11.16
CA VAL A 91 -8.08 -39.93 10.11
C VAL A 91 -8.54 -41.18 9.38
N ASN A 92 -8.94 -42.22 10.11
CA ASN A 92 -9.39 -43.47 9.50
C ASN A 92 -10.59 -43.24 8.56
N THR A 93 -11.50 -42.35 8.92
CA THR A 93 -12.65 -42.01 8.06
C THR A 93 -12.21 -41.23 6.84
N PHE A 94 -11.27 -40.30 6.99
CA PHE A 94 -10.73 -39.56 5.84
C PHE A 94 -10.01 -40.49 4.83
N VAL A 95 -9.21 -41.42 5.33
CA VAL A 95 -8.53 -42.41 4.49
C VAL A 95 -9.58 -43.27 3.76
N GLN A 96 -10.60 -43.74 4.46
CA GLN A 96 -11.68 -44.52 3.88
C GLN A 96 -12.46 -43.72 2.83
N ASP A 97 -12.78 -42.45 3.15
CA ASP A 97 -13.50 -41.56 2.24
C ASP A 97 -12.67 -41.16 1.01
N SER A 98 -11.33 -41.21 1.10
CA SER A 98 -10.46 -40.98 -0.06
C SER A 98 -10.52 -42.12 -1.09
N GLU A 99 -11.09 -43.28 -0.74
CA GLU A 99 -11.30 -44.44 -1.60
C GLU A 99 -12.81 -44.67 -1.91
N ASP A 100 -13.69 -43.76 -1.51
CA ASP A 100 -15.14 -43.84 -1.75
C ASP A 100 -15.46 -43.94 -3.26
N PRO A 101 -16.46 -44.73 -3.67
CA PRO A 101 -16.90 -44.79 -5.06
C PRO A 101 -17.28 -43.45 -5.67
N ASN A 102 -17.78 -42.50 -4.85
CA ASN A 102 -18.19 -41.17 -5.26
C ASN A 102 -16.99 -40.21 -5.33
N PRO A 103 -16.62 -39.68 -6.52
CA PRO A 103 -15.50 -38.75 -6.67
C PRO A 103 -15.68 -37.45 -5.87
N LEU A 104 -16.90 -37.04 -5.56
CA LEU A 104 -17.15 -35.85 -4.74
C LEU A 104 -16.73 -36.07 -3.29
N ILE A 105 -16.93 -37.30 -2.75
CA ILE A 105 -16.48 -37.66 -1.40
C ILE A 105 -14.98 -37.77 -1.38
N ARG A 106 -14.35 -38.43 -2.35
CA ARG A 106 -12.87 -38.52 -2.45
C ARG A 106 -12.22 -37.15 -2.46
N ALA A 107 -12.75 -36.24 -3.32
CA ALA A 107 -12.21 -34.88 -3.39
C ALA A 107 -12.46 -34.07 -2.11
N LEU A 108 -13.60 -34.27 -1.45
CA LEU A 108 -13.90 -33.61 -0.19
C LEU A 108 -12.97 -34.07 0.95
N ALA A 109 -12.67 -35.37 1.01
CA ALA A 109 -11.76 -35.94 1.99
C ALA A 109 -10.36 -35.37 1.84
N ILE A 110 -9.78 -35.42 0.63
CA ILE A 110 -8.43 -34.93 0.38
C ILE A 110 -8.31 -33.41 0.60
N ARG A 111 -9.32 -32.63 0.19
CA ARG A 111 -9.39 -31.19 0.46
C ARG A 111 -9.34 -30.91 1.96
N THR A 112 -10.15 -31.64 2.73
CA THR A 112 -10.27 -31.41 4.17
C THR A 112 -8.99 -31.79 4.90
N MET A 113 -8.38 -32.91 4.55
CA MET A 113 -7.08 -33.33 5.10
C MET A 113 -6.02 -32.25 4.85
N GLY A 114 -5.91 -31.71 3.63
CA GLY A 114 -4.97 -30.64 3.31
C GLY A 114 -5.26 -29.29 3.98
N CYS A 115 -6.49 -29.05 4.45
CA CYS A 115 -6.86 -27.82 5.18
C CYS A 115 -6.62 -27.95 6.70
N ILE A 116 -6.57 -29.15 7.22
CA ILE A 116 -6.32 -29.41 8.64
C ILE A 116 -4.81 -29.34 8.89
N ARG A 117 -4.37 -28.23 9.50
CA ARG A 117 -2.95 -27.97 9.80
C ARG A 117 -2.60 -28.55 11.17
N VAL A 118 -2.53 -29.89 11.26
CA VAL A 118 -2.14 -30.66 12.45
C VAL A 118 -1.01 -31.60 12.07
N ASP A 119 0.18 -31.42 12.63
CA ASP A 119 1.40 -32.17 12.29
C ASP A 119 1.20 -33.69 12.38
N LYS A 120 0.45 -34.16 13.38
CA LYS A 120 0.13 -35.58 13.57
C LYS A 120 -0.71 -36.20 12.44
N MET A 121 -1.33 -35.40 11.57
CA MET A 121 -2.12 -35.87 10.43
C MET A 121 -1.30 -35.99 9.14
N VAL A 122 -0.16 -35.31 9.08
CA VAL A 122 0.66 -35.22 7.88
C VAL A 122 1.09 -36.59 7.39
N ASP A 123 1.53 -37.44 8.31
CA ASP A 123 2.04 -38.79 7.98
C ASP A 123 0.97 -39.70 7.33
N TYR A 124 -0.31 -39.43 7.64
CA TYR A 124 -1.44 -40.20 7.09
C TYR A 124 -1.92 -39.68 5.73
N MET A 125 -1.36 -38.58 5.23
CA MET A 125 -1.79 -37.96 3.95
C MET A 125 -1.05 -38.56 2.74
N GLU A 126 0.10 -39.20 2.95
CA GLU A 126 0.95 -39.67 1.87
C GLU A 126 0.22 -40.57 0.87
N GLU A 127 -0.32 -41.70 1.34
CA GLU A 127 -0.94 -42.67 0.49
C GLU A 127 -2.29 -42.18 -0.14
N PRO A 128 -3.20 -41.52 0.58
CA PRO A 128 -4.36 -40.93 0.00
C PRO A 128 -4.03 -39.88 -1.10
N LEU A 129 -3.02 -39.06 -0.88
CA LEU A 129 -2.59 -38.05 -1.83
C LEU A 129 -1.99 -38.67 -3.10
N ARG A 130 -1.13 -39.66 -2.93
CA ARG A 130 -0.55 -40.42 -4.06
C ARG A 130 -1.61 -41.07 -4.95
N LYS A 131 -2.66 -41.67 -4.37
CA LYS A 131 -3.79 -42.23 -5.09
C LYS A 131 -4.64 -41.17 -5.80
N THR A 132 -4.99 -40.12 -5.09
CA THR A 132 -5.88 -39.07 -5.63
C THR A 132 -5.24 -38.20 -6.71
N LEU A 133 -3.91 -38.05 -6.75
CA LEU A 133 -3.20 -37.41 -7.86
C LEU A 133 -3.31 -38.21 -9.17
N ARG A 134 -3.56 -39.50 -9.10
CA ARG A 134 -3.72 -40.40 -10.27
C ARG A 134 -5.15 -40.89 -10.43
N ASP A 135 -6.11 -40.26 -9.78
CA ASP A 135 -7.55 -40.61 -9.83
C ASP A 135 -8.10 -40.53 -11.26
N GLU A 136 -9.08 -41.36 -11.57
CA GLU A 136 -9.78 -41.34 -12.86
C GLU A 136 -10.54 -40.01 -13.07
N SER A 137 -11.09 -39.45 -11.99
CA SER A 137 -11.85 -38.21 -12.04
C SER A 137 -10.94 -36.98 -12.04
N PRO A 138 -11.04 -36.08 -13.03
CA PRO A 138 -10.28 -34.83 -13.05
C PRO A 138 -10.64 -33.91 -11.88
N TYR A 139 -11.85 -34.04 -11.32
CA TYR A 139 -12.27 -33.26 -10.15
C TYR A 139 -11.45 -33.63 -8.90
N VAL A 140 -11.12 -34.91 -8.73
CA VAL A 140 -10.26 -35.38 -7.64
C VAL A 140 -8.82 -34.95 -7.88
N ARG A 141 -8.28 -35.15 -9.10
CA ARG A 141 -6.89 -34.77 -9.44
C ARG A 141 -6.62 -33.29 -9.22
N LYS A 142 -7.54 -32.39 -9.67
CA LYS A 142 -7.37 -30.94 -9.45
C LYS A 142 -7.33 -30.57 -7.97
N THR A 143 -8.12 -31.25 -7.13
CA THR A 143 -8.19 -31.00 -5.70
C THR A 143 -6.94 -31.51 -5.00
N ALA A 144 -6.46 -32.70 -5.42
CA ALA A 144 -5.22 -33.27 -4.93
C ALA A 144 -4.01 -32.39 -5.26
N ALA A 145 -3.96 -31.81 -6.46
CA ALA A 145 -2.88 -30.92 -6.87
C ALA A 145 -2.73 -29.70 -5.90
N ILE A 146 -3.83 -29.04 -5.56
CA ILE A 146 -3.78 -27.94 -4.59
C ILE A 146 -3.46 -28.44 -3.17
N CYS A 147 -3.84 -29.68 -2.83
CA CYS A 147 -3.52 -30.27 -1.54
C CYS A 147 -2.00 -30.48 -1.37
N VAL A 148 -1.27 -30.78 -2.43
CA VAL A 148 0.20 -30.90 -2.39
C VAL A 148 0.84 -29.58 -1.96
N ALA A 149 0.41 -28.42 -2.52
CA ALA A 149 0.95 -27.12 -2.10
C ALA A 149 0.70 -26.85 -0.61
N LYS A 150 -0.49 -27.18 -0.11
CA LYS A 150 -0.82 -27.03 1.31
C LYS A 150 -0.02 -27.96 2.22
N LEU A 151 0.27 -29.16 1.74
CA LEU A 151 1.11 -30.12 2.46
C LEU A 151 2.56 -29.67 2.48
N PHE A 152 3.03 -29.08 1.37
CA PHE A 152 4.38 -28.52 1.26
C PHE A 152 4.63 -27.43 2.31
N ASP A 153 3.63 -26.61 2.59
CA ASP A 153 3.70 -25.62 3.67
C ASP A 153 3.93 -26.22 5.05
N LEU A 154 3.45 -27.45 5.29
CA LEU A 154 3.56 -28.15 6.58
C LEU A 154 4.83 -28.97 6.68
N ASN A 155 5.13 -29.73 5.63
CA ASN A 155 6.27 -30.62 5.58
C ASN A 155 6.87 -30.69 4.17
N PRO A 156 7.80 -29.78 3.83
CA PRO A 156 8.46 -29.78 2.52
C PRO A 156 9.24 -31.05 2.22
N THR A 157 9.93 -31.60 3.23
CA THR A 157 10.77 -32.81 3.07
C THR A 157 9.94 -34.02 2.63
N MET A 158 8.81 -34.23 3.26
CA MET A 158 7.90 -35.32 2.87
C MET A 158 7.41 -35.16 1.42
N CYS A 159 7.09 -33.95 0.99
CA CYS A 159 6.63 -33.72 -0.38
C CYS A 159 7.71 -34.01 -1.43
N ILE A 160 8.95 -33.67 -1.13
CA ILE A 160 10.11 -33.93 -2.02
C ILE A 160 10.45 -35.43 -2.05
N GLU A 161 10.59 -36.06 -0.89
CA GLU A 161 10.96 -37.49 -0.77
C GLU A 161 9.92 -38.40 -1.45
N ASN A 162 8.65 -38.05 -1.40
CA ASN A 162 7.56 -38.83 -2.02
C ASN A 162 7.34 -38.54 -3.51
N GLY A 163 8.10 -37.65 -4.12
CA GLY A 163 7.97 -37.32 -5.56
C GLY A 163 6.67 -36.64 -5.93
N PHE A 164 6.07 -35.85 -5.01
CA PHE A 164 4.83 -35.13 -5.31
C PHE A 164 5.04 -33.95 -6.24
N LEU A 165 6.22 -33.35 -6.24
CA LEU A 165 6.56 -32.24 -7.15
C LEU A 165 6.62 -32.73 -8.59
N GLU A 166 7.25 -33.87 -8.81
CA GLU A 166 7.33 -34.56 -10.10
C GLU A 166 5.94 -34.97 -10.60
N SER A 167 5.08 -35.47 -9.70
CA SER A 167 3.70 -35.82 -10.03
C SER A 167 2.89 -34.57 -10.44
N LEU A 168 3.09 -33.42 -9.80
CA LEU A 168 2.46 -32.17 -10.21
C LEU A 168 2.99 -31.71 -11.58
N GLN A 169 4.28 -31.83 -11.82
CA GLN A 169 4.87 -31.49 -13.12
C GLN A 169 4.32 -32.38 -14.26
N GLU A 170 4.06 -33.67 -14.00
CA GLU A 170 3.37 -34.56 -14.94
C GLU A 170 1.93 -34.10 -15.22
N LEU A 171 1.20 -33.64 -14.20
CA LEU A 171 -0.18 -33.17 -14.32
C LEU A 171 -0.33 -31.86 -15.13
N ILE A 172 0.73 -31.12 -15.42
CA ILE A 172 0.70 -30.04 -16.43
C ILE A 172 0.35 -30.60 -17.82
N GLY A 173 0.59 -31.92 -18.03
CA GLY A 173 0.21 -32.62 -19.23
C GLY A 173 -1.18 -33.22 -19.24
N ASP A 174 -2.00 -33.01 -18.24
CA ASP A 174 -3.34 -33.59 -18.13
C ASP A 174 -4.25 -33.17 -19.30
N PRO A 175 -5.12 -34.05 -19.79
CA PRO A 175 -6.10 -33.69 -20.82
C PRO A 175 -7.14 -32.66 -20.35
N ASN A 176 -7.36 -32.56 -19.03
CA ASN A 176 -8.33 -31.61 -18.47
C ASN A 176 -7.66 -30.27 -18.12
N PRO A 177 -8.10 -29.13 -18.73
CA PRO A 177 -7.47 -27.83 -18.52
C PRO A 177 -7.56 -27.33 -17.06
N MET A 178 -8.59 -27.76 -16.31
CA MET A 178 -8.71 -27.40 -14.90
C MET A 178 -7.65 -28.08 -14.02
N VAL A 179 -7.26 -29.32 -14.35
CA VAL A 179 -6.17 -30.01 -13.66
C VAL A 179 -4.85 -29.31 -13.95
N VAL A 180 -4.61 -28.97 -15.23
CA VAL A 180 -3.44 -28.20 -15.66
C VAL A 180 -3.31 -26.89 -14.87
N ALA A 181 -4.36 -26.09 -14.83
CA ALA A 181 -4.34 -24.80 -14.13
C ALA A 181 -4.07 -24.94 -12.62
N ASN A 182 -4.67 -25.94 -11.96
CA ASN A 182 -4.46 -26.16 -10.52
C ASN A 182 -3.07 -26.71 -10.21
N SER A 183 -2.51 -27.56 -11.10
CA SER A 183 -1.13 -28.05 -10.94
C SER A 183 -0.12 -26.93 -11.12
N VAL A 184 -0.32 -26.05 -12.10
CA VAL A 184 0.51 -24.86 -12.29
C VAL A 184 0.42 -23.94 -11.09
N GLN A 185 -0.78 -23.68 -10.55
CA GLN A 185 -0.96 -22.85 -9.35
C GLN A 185 -0.22 -23.45 -8.15
N ALA A 186 -0.35 -24.76 -7.93
CA ALA A 186 0.33 -25.44 -6.84
C ALA A 186 1.87 -25.34 -6.95
N LEU A 187 2.41 -25.56 -8.14
CA LEU A 187 3.85 -25.45 -8.40
C LEU A 187 4.36 -24.01 -8.28
N SER A 188 3.57 -23.03 -8.73
CA SER A 188 3.88 -21.58 -8.57
C SER A 188 3.97 -21.23 -7.09
N GLU A 189 2.99 -21.63 -6.28
CA GLU A 189 2.94 -21.36 -4.85
C GLU A 189 4.12 -22.01 -4.10
N ILE A 190 4.48 -23.25 -4.47
CA ILE A 190 5.66 -23.94 -3.94
C ILE A 190 6.94 -23.19 -4.32
N THR A 191 7.06 -22.72 -5.57
CA THR A 191 8.23 -21.97 -6.04
C THR A 191 8.36 -20.61 -5.32
N GLU A 192 7.25 -19.93 -5.03
CA GLU A 192 7.26 -18.68 -4.24
C GLU A 192 7.68 -18.92 -2.79
N THR A 193 7.24 -20.05 -2.21
CA THR A 193 7.58 -20.44 -0.83
C THR A 193 9.03 -20.89 -0.68
N ALA A 194 9.52 -21.68 -1.61
CA ALA A 194 10.86 -22.26 -1.61
C ALA A 194 11.52 -22.11 -3.00
N PRO A 195 12.07 -20.93 -3.32
CA PRO A 195 12.64 -20.63 -4.64
C PRO A 195 13.79 -21.55 -5.04
N GLU A 196 14.51 -22.12 -4.05
CA GLU A 196 15.61 -23.07 -4.27
C GLU A 196 15.15 -24.39 -4.87
N THR A 197 13.91 -24.80 -4.66
CA THR A 197 13.38 -26.08 -5.19
C THR A 197 13.13 -26.05 -6.69
N ARG A 198 12.96 -24.84 -7.27
CA ARG A 198 12.57 -24.66 -8.69
C ARG A 198 11.47 -25.64 -9.10
N ALA A 199 10.42 -25.72 -8.29
CA ALA A 199 9.35 -26.69 -8.47
C ALA A 199 8.64 -26.56 -9.82
N LEU A 200 8.44 -25.31 -10.30
CA LEU A 200 7.83 -25.05 -11.61
C LEU A 200 8.89 -24.91 -12.69
N VAL A 201 8.96 -25.90 -13.58
CA VAL A 201 9.83 -25.88 -14.76
C VAL A 201 8.98 -25.85 -16.02
N VAL A 202 8.98 -24.73 -16.73
CA VAL A 202 8.29 -24.60 -18.01
C VAL A 202 9.25 -24.94 -19.15
N THR A 203 9.01 -26.07 -19.82
CA THR A 203 9.75 -26.48 -21.02
C THR A 203 8.99 -26.05 -22.28
N PRO A 204 9.62 -26.02 -23.48
CA PRO A 204 8.90 -25.72 -24.72
C PRO A 204 7.72 -26.66 -25.02
N THR A 205 7.74 -27.88 -24.50
CA THR A 205 6.62 -28.84 -24.61
C THR A 205 5.50 -28.51 -23.66
N THR A 206 5.79 -28.15 -22.41
CA THR A 206 4.81 -27.70 -21.42
C THR A 206 4.22 -26.35 -21.82
N LEU A 207 5.03 -25.41 -22.34
CA LEU A 207 4.56 -24.14 -22.89
C LEU A 207 3.44 -24.31 -23.93
N LYS A 208 3.63 -25.23 -24.88
CA LYS A 208 2.59 -25.52 -25.90
C LYS A 208 1.29 -26.02 -25.27
N LYS A 209 1.39 -26.89 -24.25
CA LYS A 209 0.20 -27.37 -23.51
C LYS A 209 -0.51 -26.24 -22.74
N LEU A 210 0.25 -25.36 -22.07
CA LEU A 210 -0.30 -24.19 -21.38
C LEU A 210 -1.04 -23.25 -22.34
N LEU A 211 -0.45 -22.96 -23.50
CA LEU A 211 -1.08 -22.13 -24.54
C LEU A 211 -2.35 -22.77 -25.15
N MET A 212 -2.43 -24.10 -25.20
CA MET A 212 -3.65 -24.82 -25.61
C MET A 212 -4.70 -24.74 -24.50
N ALA A 213 -4.33 -25.03 -23.25
CA ALA A 213 -5.24 -25.02 -22.10
C ALA A 213 -5.82 -23.61 -21.81
N LEU A 214 -5.07 -22.55 -22.14
CA LEU A 214 -5.47 -21.15 -21.87
C LEU A 214 -6.86 -20.81 -22.36
N ASN A 215 -7.29 -21.28 -23.53
CA ASN A 215 -8.58 -20.95 -24.10
C ASN A 215 -9.73 -21.81 -23.53
N GLU A 216 -9.41 -22.95 -22.96
CA GLU A 216 -10.40 -23.92 -22.45
C GLU A 216 -10.60 -23.81 -20.93
N CYS A 217 -9.67 -23.12 -20.25
CA CYS A 217 -9.76 -22.86 -18.81
C CYS A 217 -10.87 -21.89 -18.44
N THR A 218 -11.33 -22.00 -17.19
CA THR A 218 -12.11 -20.95 -16.54
C THR A 218 -11.27 -19.68 -16.41
N GLU A 219 -11.92 -18.55 -16.14
CA GLU A 219 -11.23 -17.26 -15.97
C GLU A 219 -10.12 -17.29 -14.91
N TRP A 220 -10.32 -17.99 -13.81
CA TRP A 220 -9.31 -18.18 -12.75
C TRP A 220 -8.10 -18.97 -13.25
N GLY A 221 -8.32 -20.06 -13.95
CA GLY A 221 -7.24 -20.84 -14.56
C GLY A 221 -6.49 -20.05 -15.64
N ARG A 222 -7.19 -19.17 -16.38
CA ARG A 222 -6.54 -18.27 -17.35
C ARG A 222 -5.59 -17.30 -16.67
N VAL A 223 -6.00 -16.69 -15.54
CA VAL A 223 -5.13 -15.79 -14.76
C VAL A 223 -3.87 -16.52 -14.31
N THR A 224 -4.02 -17.74 -13.74
CA THR A 224 -2.88 -18.56 -13.30
C THR A 224 -1.91 -18.86 -14.45
N ILE A 225 -2.42 -19.34 -15.58
CA ILE A 225 -1.58 -19.66 -16.74
C ILE A 225 -0.91 -18.39 -17.28
N LEU A 226 -1.63 -17.27 -17.38
CA LEU A 226 -1.06 -16.00 -17.84
C LEU A 226 0.02 -15.48 -16.90
N THR A 227 -0.13 -15.61 -15.58
CA THR A 227 0.91 -15.24 -14.62
C THR A 227 2.18 -16.06 -14.86
N THR A 228 2.03 -17.39 -14.99
CA THR A 228 3.17 -18.28 -15.28
C THR A 228 3.83 -17.96 -16.63
N LEU A 229 3.04 -17.62 -17.65
CA LEU A 229 3.57 -17.20 -18.95
C LEU A 229 4.32 -15.86 -18.88
N ALA A 230 3.95 -14.97 -17.98
CA ALA A 230 4.66 -13.71 -17.76
C ALA A 230 6.06 -13.94 -17.15
N ASP A 231 6.19 -14.92 -16.28
CA ASP A 231 7.44 -15.24 -15.60
C ASP A 231 8.37 -16.13 -16.46
N TYR A 232 7.83 -16.68 -17.57
CA TYR A 232 8.61 -17.52 -18.49
C TYR A 232 9.52 -16.66 -19.39
N PRO A 233 10.85 -16.84 -19.35
CA PRO A 233 11.76 -16.17 -20.25
C PRO A 233 11.73 -16.86 -21.62
N ALA A 234 11.17 -16.21 -22.64
CA ALA A 234 11.17 -16.72 -24.00
C ALA A 234 12.61 -16.92 -24.51
N THR A 235 12.91 -18.06 -25.11
CA THR A 235 14.24 -18.39 -25.63
C THR A 235 14.57 -17.62 -26.89
N ASP A 236 13.59 -17.44 -27.79
CA ASP A 236 13.73 -16.80 -29.08
C ASP A 236 12.64 -15.74 -29.35
N ALA A 237 12.95 -14.79 -30.25
CA ALA A 237 11.99 -13.79 -30.69
C ALA A 237 10.71 -14.41 -31.30
N LYS A 238 10.82 -15.53 -32.01
CA LYS A 238 9.67 -16.25 -32.59
C LYS A 238 8.79 -16.88 -31.52
N GLU A 239 9.37 -17.38 -30.44
CA GLU A 239 8.63 -17.93 -29.31
C GLU A 239 7.86 -16.82 -28.56
N ALA A 240 8.53 -15.67 -28.31
CA ALA A 240 7.90 -14.49 -27.74
C ALA A 240 6.73 -13.99 -28.60
N GLU A 241 6.91 -13.95 -29.93
CA GLU A 241 5.85 -13.58 -30.87
C GLU A 241 4.67 -14.55 -30.80
N HIS A 242 4.93 -15.84 -30.79
CA HIS A 242 3.90 -16.88 -30.68
C HIS A 242 3.12 -16.79 -29.36
N ILE A 243 3.81 -16.52 -28.24
CA ILE A 243 3.15 -16.27 -26.94
C ILE A 243 2.24 -15.04 -27.03
N CYS A 244 2.76 -13.92 -27.54
CA CYS A 244 1.98 -12.70 -27.69
C CYS A 244 0.75 -12.87 -28.61
N GLU A 245 0.90 -13.61 -29.70
CA GLU A 245 -0.19 -13.88 -30.64
C GLU A 245 -1.31 -14.72 -29.99
N ARG A 246 -0.95 -15.73 -29.22
CA ARG A 246 -1.91 -16.61 -28.52
C ARG A 246 -2.57 -15.92 -27.33
N VAL A 247 -1.90 -14.99 -26.68
CA VAL A 247 -2.43 -14.25 -25.52
C VAL A 247 -3.28 -13.04 -25.94
N ALA A 248 -2.98 -12.39 -27.08
CA ALA A 248 -3.71 -11.19 -27.52
C ALA A 248 -5.24 -11.30 -27.58
N PRO A 249 -5.86 -12.43 -27.94
CA PRO A 249 -7.32 -12.59 -27.86
C PRO A 249 -7.90 -12.39 -26.44
N GLN A 250 -7.12 -12.64 -25.39
CA GLN A 250 -7.57 -12.46 -24.00
C GLN A 250 -7.78 -10.98 -23.62
N PHE A 251 -7.30 -10.03 -24.41
CA PHE A 251 -7.61 -8.61 -24.25
C PHE A 251 -9.10 -8.27 -24.33
N GLN A 252 -9.90 -9.12 -24.97
CA GLN A 252 -11.35 -8.94 -25.11
C GLN A 252 -12.16 -9.74 -24.08
N HIS A 253 -11.49 -10.29 -23.07
CA HIS A 253 -12.17 -11.06 -22.04
C HIS A 253 -13.01 -10.15 -21.13
N VAL A 254 -14.15 -10.68 -20.65
CA VAL A 254 -15.06 -9.93 -19.77
C VAL A 254 -14.44 -9.65 -18.39
N ASN A 255 -13.66 -10.60 -17.84
CA ASN A 255 -13.04 -10.45 -16.54
C ASN A 255 -11.81 -9.52 -16.62
N PRO A 256 -11.81 -8.41 -15.87
CA PRO A 256 -10.69 -7.44 -15.83
C PRO A 256 -9.34 -8.05 -15.46
N SER A 257 -9.33 -9.05 -14.57
CA SER A 257 -8.09 -9.70 -14.12
C SER A 257 -7.41 -10.47 -15.26
N VAL A 258 -8.19 -11.13 -16.11
CA VAL A 258 -7.67 -11.82 -17.31
C VAL A 258 -7.08 -10.81 -18.28
N VAL A 259 -7.75 -9.66 -18.49
CA VAL A 259 -7.27 -8.60 -19.36
C VAL A 259 -5.93 -8.03 -18.87
N LEU A 260 -5.84 -7.69 -17.58
CA LEU A 260 -4.61 -7.16 -16.99
C LEU A 260 -3.46 -8.17 -17.01
N ALA A 261 -3.75 -9.46 -16.72
CA ALA A 261 -2.76 -10.53 -16.82
C ALA A 261 -2.27 -10.71 -18.26
N ALA A 262 -3.16 -10.65 -19.25
CA ALA A 262 -2.78 -10.71 -20.66
C ALA A 262 -1.93 -9.49 -21.07
N VAL A 263 -2.26 -8.29 -20.59
CA VAL A 263 -1.45 -7.07 -20.78
C VAL A 263 -0.04 -7.26 -20.20
N LYS A 264 0.07 -7.81 -18.98
CA LYS A 264 1.35 -8.15 -18.33
C LYS A 264 2.20 -9.05 -19.24
N VAL A 265 1.66 -10.17 -19.68
CA VAL A 265 2.37 -11.13 -20.54
C VAL A 265 2.88 -10.45 -21.81
N VAL A 266 2.00 -9.79 -22.57
CA VAL A 266 2.38 -9.16 -23.83
C VAL A 266 3.39 -8.03 -23.59
N PHE A 267 3.26 -7.26 -22.52
CA PHE A 267 4.17 -6.17 -22.18
C PHE A 267 5.60 -6.68 -21.88
N ILE A 268 5.72 -7.78 -21.14
CA ILE A 268 7.02 -8.39 -20.80
C ILE A 268 7.68 -8.96 -22.07
N HIS A 269 6.95 -9.77 -22.85
CA HIS A 269 7.48 -10.43 -24.03
C HIS A 269 7.75 -9.47 -25.19
N MET A 270 7.10 -8.29 -25.24
CA MET A 270 7.41 -7.25 -26.26
C MET A 270 8.88 -6.82 -26.25
N LYS A 271 9.64 -7.02 -25.18
CA LYS A 271 11.07 -6.70 -25.12
C LYS A 271 11.90 -7.53 -26.13
N ALA A 272 11.43 -8.74 -26.44
CA ALA A 272 12.11 -9.68 -27.35
C ALA A 272 11.57 -9.67 -28.80
N VAL A 273 10.46 -8.94 -29.06
CA VAL A 273 9.77 -8.92 -30.36
C VAL A 273 10.20 -7.74 -31.22
N SER A 274 10.02 -7.84 -32.55
CA SER A 274 10.39 -6.79 -33.49
C SER A 274 9.65 -5.46 -33.26
N PRO A 275 10.28 -4.28 -33.55
CA PRO A 275 9.68 -2.98 -33.27
C PRO A 275 8.36 -2.71 -34.00
N GLU A 276 8.13 -3.35 -35.14
CA GLU A 276 6.88 -3.21 -35.92
C GLU A 276 5.71 -3.92 -35.20
N LEU A 277 5.95 -5.13 -34.72
CA LEU A 277 4.99 -5.89 -33.95
C LEU A 277 4.72 -5.25 -32.59
N VAL A 278 5.74 -4.69 -31.93
CA VAL A 278 5.55 -3.90 -30.70
C VAL A 278 4.54 -2.77 -30.92
N ARG A 279 4.68 -1.99 -31.98
CA ARG A 279 3.72 -0.92 -32.32
C ARG A 279 2.31 -1.47 -32.56
N SER A 280 2.18 -2.65 -33.16
CA SER A 280 0.91 -3.32 -33.38
C SER A 280 0.26 -3.75 -32.05
N TYR A 281 1.03 -4.38 -31.15
CA TYR A 281 0.54 -4.81 -29.85
C TYR A 281 0.17 -3.63 -28.95
N LEU A 282 0.94 -2.55 -28.91
CA LEU A 282 0.61 -1.33 -28.19
C LEU A 282 -0.75 -0.75 -28.65
N LYS A 283 -1.02 -0.76 -29.96
CA LYS A 283 -2.32 -0.34 -30.50
C LYS A 283 -3.47 -1.28 -30.09
N LYS A 284 -3.20 -2.59 -30.00
CA LYS A 284 -4.21 -3.59 -29.58
C LYS A 284 -4.47 -3.53 -28.08
N MET A 285 -3.52 -3.07 -27.25
CA MET A 285 -3.67 -2.96 -25.80
C MET A 285 -4.47 -1.71 -25.38
N ALA A 286 -4.47 -0.64 -26.18
CA ALA A 286 -5.14 0.61 -25.82
C ALA A 286 -6.67 0.46 -25.62
N PRO A 287 -7.46 -0.15 -26.50
CA PRO A 287 -8.92 -0.29 -26.31
C PRO A 287 -9.31 -1.08 -25.06
N PRO A 288 -8.68 -2.24 -24.73
CA PRO A 288 -8.97 -2.96 -23.48
C PRO A 288 -8.72 -2.11 -22.23
N LEU A 289 -7.61 -1.38 -22.18
CA LEU A 289 -7.31 -0.49 -21.06
C LEU A 289 -8.36 0.62 -20.91
N VAL A 290 -8.82 1.20 -22.01
CA VAL A 290 -9.93 2.18 -22.04
C VAL A 290 -11.22 1.55 -21.49
N THR A 291 -11.52 0.31 -21.85
CA THR A 291 -12.72 -0.40 -21.35
C THR A 291 -12.64 -0.62 -19.85
N LEU A 292 -11.46 -0.97 -19.32
CA LEU A 292 -11.26 -1.13 -17.88
C LEU A 292 -11.50 0.16 -17.09
N VAL A 293 -11.14 1.32 -17.66
CA VAL A 293 -11.42 2.63 -17.05
C VAL A 293 -12.93 2.96 -17.02
N ALA A 294 -13.76 2.30 -17.80
CA ALA A 294 -15.22 2.48 -17.78
C ALA A 294 -15.95 1.52 -16.82
N SER A 295 -15.24 0.66 -16.11
CA SER A 295 -15.78 -0.34 -15.19
C SER A 295 -16.19 0.25 -13.82
N ALA A 296 -16.54 -0.62 -12.85
CA ALA A 296 -16.84 -0.23 -11.49
C ALA A 296 -15.65 0.51 -10.83
N PRO A 297 -15.88 1.43 -9.88
CA PRO A 297 -14.83 2.30 -9.32
C PRO A 297 -13.61 1.56 -8.78
N GLU A 298 -13.78 0.41 -8.15
CA GLU A 298 -12.71 -0.42 -7.60
C GLU A 298 -11.81 -0.98 -8.71
N VAL A 299 -12.42 -1.55 -9.74
CA VAL A 299 -11.72 -2.06 -10.92
C VAL A 299 -11.05 -0.92 -11.69
N GLN A 300 -11.76 0.20 -11.84
CA GLN A 300 -11.25 1.40 -12.47
C GLN A 300 -9.99 1.91 -11.77
N TYR A 301 -9.98 1.95 -10.43
CA TYR A 301 -8.81 2.39 -9.66
C TYR A 301 -7.60 1.48 -9.87
N VAL A 302 -7.79 0.16 -9.79
CA VAL A 302 -6.73 -0.81 -10.06
C VAL A 302 -6.20 -0.65 -11.48
N ALA A 303 -7.09 -0.50 -12.46
CA ALA A 303 -6.70 -0.27 -13.86
C ALA A 303 -5.89 1.02 -14.02
N LEU A 304 -6.33 2.14 -13.41
CA LEU A 304 -5.63 3.42 -13.46
C LEU A 304 -4.21 3.34 -12.85
N ARG A 305 -4.05 2.64 -11.73
CA ARG A 305 -2.73 2.44 -11.11
C ARG A 305 -1.78 1.65 -12.00
N ASN A 306 -2.27 0.59 -12.63
CA ASN A 306 -1.48 -0.18 -13.60
C ASN A 306 -1.19 0.61 -14.88
N ILE A 307 -2.16 1.40 -15.37
CA ILE A 307 -1.97 2.28 -16.54
C ILE A 307 -0.89 3.33 -16.24
N ASP A 308 -0.83 3.87 -15.03
CA ASP A 308 0.21 4.82 -14.65
C ASP A 308 1.63 4.23 -14.79
N LEU A 309 1.83 2.97 -14.36
CA LEU A 309 3.10 2.24 -14.55
C LEU A 309 3.42 2.03 -16.03
N LEU A 310 2.43 1.60 -16.82
CA LEU A 310 2.61 1.38 -18.26
C LEU A 310 2.96 2.68 -19.00
N LEU A 311 2.36 3.82 -18.64
CA LEU A 311 2.63 5.12 -19.21
C LEU A 311 4.02 5.66 -18.81
N GLN A 312 4.54 5.32 -17.62
CA GLN A 312 5.91 5.66 -17.25
C GLN A 312 6.94 4.95 -18.13
N ALA A 313 6.65 3.72 -18.54
CA ALA A 313 7.53 2.94 -19.42
C ALA A 313 7.31 3.25 -20.91
N LYS A 314 6.06 3.46 -21.34
CA LYS A 314 5.65 3.66 -22.73
C LYS A 314 4.57 4.75 -22.84
N PRO A 315 4.94 6.04 -22.86
CA PRO A 315 3.97 7.15 -22.83
C PRO A 315 3.03 7.21 -24.05
N ASP A 316 3.41 6.56 -25.16
CA ASP A 316 2.64 6.61 -26.40
C ASP A 316 1.37 5.74 -26.42
N ILE A 317 1.22 4.79 -25.49
CA ILE A 317 0.13 3.80 -25.51
C ILE A 317 -1.26 4.46 -25.58
N LEU A 318 -1.51 5.48 -24.75
CA LEU A 318 -2.81 6.14 -24.62
C LEU A 318 -2.78 7.63 -25.00
N SER A 319 -1.77 8.06 -25.75
CA SER A 319 -1.55 9.48 -26.06
C SER A 319 -2.72 10.16 -26.82
N LYS A 320 -3.60 9.38 -27.45
CA LYS A 320 -4.78 9.86 -28.20
C LYS A 320 -6.09 9.80 -27.39
N GLU A 321 -6.08 9.14 -26.25
CA GLU A 321 -7.30 8.77 -25.52
C GLU A 321 -7.50 9.64 -24.25
N LEU A 322 -7.10 10.93 -24.32
CA LEU A 322 -7.18 11.85 -23.18
C LEU A 322 -8.61 11.93 -22.58
N ARG A 323 -9.64 12.00 -23.44
CA ARG A 323 -11.03 12.20 -23.03
C ARG A 323 -11.57 11.09 -22.13
N VAL A 324 -11.01 9.89 -22.21
CA VAL A 324 -11.45 8.73 -21.40
C VAL A 324 -11.15 8.96 -19.92
N PHE A 325 -10.12 9.77 -19.63
CA PHE A 325 -9.68 10.07 -18.29
C PHE A 325 -10.35 11.30 -17.66
N PHE A 326 -11.26 11.96 -18.36
CA PHE A 326 -12.01 13.08 -17.79
C PHE A 326 -12.81 12.62 -16.58
N CYS A 327 -12.76 13.42 -15.52
CA CYS A 327 -13.43 13.10 -14.27
C CYS A 327 -14.93 13.30 -14.41
N LYS A 328 -15.70 12.32 -13.99
CA LYS A 328 -17.16 12.41 -13.93
C LYS A 328 -17.58 12.93 -12.56
N TYR A 329 -18.71 13.59 -12.48
CA TYR A 329 -19.25 14.11 -11.23
C TYR A 329 -19.35 13.02 -10.14
N ASN A 330 -19.82 11.83 -10.52
CA ASN A 330 -20.05 10.70 -9.61
C ASN A 330 -18.79 9.85 -9.32
N ASP A 331 -17.63 10.20 -9.87
CA ASP A 331 -16.40 9.46 -9.60
C ASP A 331 -15.97 9.67 -8.15
N PRO A 332 -15.56 8.62 -7.43
CA PRO A 332 -15.01 8.75 -6.09
C PRO A 332 -13.73 9.60 -6.08
N PRO A 333 -13.40 10.29 -4.97
CA PRO A 333 -12.22 11.16 -4.88
C PRO A 333 -10.91 10.48 -5.29
N TYR A 334 -10.68 9.23 -4.85
CA TYR A 334 -9.47 8.47 -5.17
C TYR A 334 -9.33 8.17 -6.68
N VAL A 335 -10.45 7.98 -7.39
CA VAL A 335 -10.47 7.80 -8.84
C VAL A 335 -10.20 9.13 -9.54
N LYS A 336 -10.85 10.23 -9.12
CA LYS A 336 -10.63 11.58 -9.68
C LYS A 336 -9.16 11.97 -9.59
N LEU A 337 -8.52 11.78 -8.42
CA LEU A 337 -7.11 12.09 -8.21
C LEU A 337 -6.18 11.29 -9.13
N GLN A 338 -6.44 9.98 -9.28
CA GLN A 338 -5.61 9.14 -10.15
C GLN A 338 -5.80 9.47 -11.63
N LYS A 339 -7.01 9.85 -12.04
CA LYS A 339 -7.27 10.34 -13.40
C LYS A 339 -6.50 11.62 -13.70
N LEU A 340 -6.45 12.58 -12.75
CA LEU A 340 -5.66 13.80 -12.89
C LEU A 340 -4.17 13.51 -13.16
N GLU A 341 -3.58 12.58 -12.39
CA GLU A 341 -2.17 12.20 -12.58
C GLU A 341 -1.93 11.63 -13.98
N ILE A 342 -2.82 10.76 -14.45
CA ILE A 342 -2.72 10.18 -15.78
C ILE A 342 -2.90 11.23 -16.87
N MET A 343 -3.85 12.15 -16.75
CA MET A 343 -4.07 13.23 -17.71
C MET A 343 -2.81 14.09 -17.88
N VAL A 344 -2.14 14.43 -16.78
CA VAL A 344 -0.86 15.17 -16.84
C VAL A 344 0.23 14.33 -17.52
N ARG A 345 0.27 13.02 -17.28
CA ARG A 345 1.25 12.14 -17.98
C ARG A 345 1.01 12.04 -19.48
N ILE A 346 -0.26 11.99 -19.92
CA ILE A 346 -0.63 11.90 -21.34
C ILE A 346 -0.53 13.25 -22.05
N ALA A 347 -0.47 14.36 -21.30
CA ALA A 347 -0.40 15.70 -21.87
C ALA A 347 0.73 15.85 -22.90
N ASN A 348 0.37 16.35 -24.09
CA ASN A 348 1.27 16.63 -25.21
C ASN A 348 0.83 17.90 -25.93
N GLU A 349 1.63 18.37 -26.87
CA GLU A 349 1.38 19.61 -27.62
C GLU A 349 0.06 19.62 -28.41
N LYS A 350 -0.53 18.46 -28.70
CA LYS A 350 -1.75 18.34 -29.51
C LYS A 350 -3.01 18.36 -28.68
N ASN A 351 -2.92 17.93 -27.40
CA ASN A 351 -4.07 17.74 -26.54
C ASN A 351 -4.14 18.71 -25.34
N PHE A 352 -3.09 19.52 -25.12
CA PHE A 352 -2.99 20.33 -23.92
C PHE A 352 -4.08 21.41 -23.80
N ASP A 353 -4.55 21.99 -24.91
CA ASP A 353 -5.60 23.00 -24.89
C ASP A 353 -6.92 22.42 -24.33
N GLN A 354 -7.24 21.19 -24.74
CA GLN A 354 -8.40 20.48 -24.23
C GLN A 354 -8.24 20.10 -22.77
N LEU A 355 -7.03 19.63 -22.39
CA LEU A 355 -6.72 19.32 -20.99
C LEU A 355 -6.81 20.57 -20.11
N LEU A 356 -6.29 21.72 -20.56
CA LEU A 356 -6.31 22.95 -19.79
C LEU A 356 -7.72 23.47 -19.58
N ALA A 357 -8.61 23.34 -20.58
CA ALA A 357 -10.02 23.69 -20.43
C ALA A 357 -10.70 22.87 -19.31
N GLU A 358 -10.49 21.55 -19.31
CA GLU A 358 -11.03 20.66 -18.26
C GLU A 358 -10.44 20.97 -16.88
N LEU A 359 -9.12 21.18 -16.78
CA LEU A 359 -8.47 21.51 -15.50
C LEU A 359 -8.97 22.83 -14.91
N LYS A 360 -9.32 23.83 -15.78
CA LYS A 360 -9.96 25.06 -15.33
C LYS A 360 -11.34 24.83 -14.72
N GLU A 361 -12.14 23.95 -15.32
CA GLU A 361 -13.45 23.56 -14.77
C GLU A 361 -13.29 22.84 -13.43
N TYR A 362 -12.34 21.92 -13.31
CA TYR A 362 -12.06 21.21 -12.05
C TYR A 362 -11.55 22.13 -10.94
N ALA A 363 -10.83 23.20 -11.29
CA ALA A 363 -10.37 24.21 -10.32
C ALA A 363 -11.51 25.08 -9.74
N LEU A 364 -12.74 24.96 -10.27
CA LEU A 364 -13.94 25.66 -9.81
C LEU A 364 -14.94 24.73 -9.11
N GLU A 365 -14.61 23.43 -8.91
CA GLU A 365 -15.43 22.48 -8.16
C GLU A 365 -15.48 22.82 -6.66
N VAL A 366 -16.36 22.14 -5.92
CA VAL A 366 -16.60 22.39 -4.47
C VAL A 366 -15.60 21.64 -3.59
N ASP A 367 -15.05 20.51 -4.06
CA ASP A 367 -14.09 19.67 -3.32
C ASP A 367 -12.72 20.36 -3.28
N MET A 368 -12.32 20.86 -2.10
CA MET A 368 -11.07 21.59 -1.91
C MET A 368 -9.82 20.77 -2.26
N ASP A 369 -9.78 19.48 -1.90
CA ASP A 369 -8.62 18.63 -2.16
C ASP A 369 -8.46 18.37 -3.66
N PHE A 370 -9.57 18.14 -4.35
CA PHE A 370 -9.59 17.97 -5.79
C PHE A 370 -9.17 19.25 -6.53
N VAL A 371 -9.69 20.41 -6.09
CA VAL A 371 -9.33 21.73 -6.65
C VAL A 371 -7.85 22.03 -6.49
N LYS A 372 -7.29 21.84 -5.30
CA LYS A 372 -5.83 22.00 -5.07
C LYS A 372 -5.01 21.11 -6.02
N ARG A 373 -5.42 19.85 -6.21
CA ARG A 373 -4.76 18.93 -7.14
C ARG A 373 -4.92 19.36 -8.60
N ALA A 374 -6.10 19.89 -9.00
CA ALA A 374 -6.31 20.39 -10.35
C ALA A 374 -5.42 21.61 -10.65
N VAL A 375 -5.31 22.57 -9.72
CA VAL A 375 -4.40 23.72 -9.84
C VAL A 375 -2.95 23.27 -9.95
N LYS A 376 -2.54 22.30 -9.12
CA LYS A 376 -1.20 21.69 -9.18
C LYS A 376 -0.95 21.00 -10.53
N ALA A 377 -1.96 20.32 -11.09
CA ALA A 377 -1.89 19.69 -12.39
C ALA A 377 -1.66 20.71 -13.51
N ILE A 378 -2.30 21.91 -13.46
CA ILE A 378 -2.04 23.00 -14.40
C ILE A 378 -0.54 23.39 -14.39
N GLY A 379 0.04 23.52 -13.18
CA GLY A 379 1.46 23.80 -13.03
C GLY A 379 2.37 22.71 -13.59
N GLN A 380 2.02 21.46 -13.31
CA GLN A 380 2.78 20.32 -13.83
C GLN A 380 2.76 20.26 -15.36
N VAL A 381 1.63 20.57 -15.99
CA VAL A 381 1.53 20.69 -17.46
C VAL A 381 2.39 21.84 -17.97
N ALA A 382 2.36 23.02 -17.30
CA ALA A 382 3.21 24.15 -17.66
C ALA A 382 4.71 23.83 -17.62
N ILE A 383 5.13 23.08 -16.58
CA ILE A 383 6.54 22.67 -16.44
C ILE A 383 6.90 21.59 -17.47
N LYS A 384 5.99 20.68 -17.80
CA LYS A 384 6.20 19.60 -18.77
C LYS A 384 6.30 20.12 -20.21
N LEU A 385 5.43 21.07 -20.58
CA LEU A 385 5.29 21.59 -21.95
C LEU A 385 5.59 23.10 -21.97
N GLU A 386 6.75 23.48 -22.53
CA GLU A 386 7.13 24.90 -22.65
C GLU A 386 6.15 25.68 -23.52
N SER A 387 5.65 25.09 -24.59
CA SER A 387 4.64 25.68 -25.48
C SER A 387 3.29 25.99 -24.78
N ALA A 388 2.97 25.26 -23.69
CA ALA A 388 1.76 25.45 -22.92
C ALA A 388 1.91 26.48 -21.77
N SER A 389 3.14 26.78 -21.35
CA SER A 389 3.43 27.55 -20.14
C SER A 389 2.73 28.90 -20.07
N GLN A 390 2.70 29.69 -21.16
CA GLN A 390 2.03 31.00 -21.19
C GLN A 390 0.51 30.86 -20.96
N LYS A 391 -0.13 29.88 -21.60
CA LYS A 391 -1.58 29.67 -21.44
C LYS A 391 -1.92 29.19 -20.03
N CYS A 392 -1.07 28.33 -19.46
CA CYS A 392 -1.22 27.87 -18.07
C CYS A 392 -1.04 29.02 -17.07
N VAL A 393 -0.05 29.89 -17.26
CA VAL A 393 0.14 31.08 -16.42
C VAL A 393 -1.07 32.01 -16.49
N ASN A 394 -1.60 32.27 -17.68
CA ASN A 394 -2.82 33.07 -17.83
C ASN A 394 -4.02 32.42 -17.12
N ALA A 395 -4.17 31.10 -17.24
CA ALA A 395 -5.21 30.35 -16.54
C ALA A 395 -5.09 30.46 -15.01
N LEU A 396 -3.86 30.38 -14.48
CA LEU A 396 -3.61 30.56 -13.04
C LEU A 396 -3.91 31.98 -12.57
N LEU A 397 -3.63 33.01 -13.39
CA LEU A 397 -4.00 34.39 -13.08
C LEU A 397 -5.52 34.60 -13.08
N ASP A 398 -6.24 33.97 -14.01
CA ASP A 398 -7.70 33.96 -14.02
C ASP A 398 -8.26 33.33 -12.71
N LEU A 399 -7.63 32.26 -12.23
CA LEU A 399 -8.02 31.61 -10.97
C LEU A 399 -7.73 32.48 -9.73
N ILE A 400 -6.65 33.25 -9.70
CA ILE A 400 -6.38 34.23 -8.63
C ILE A 400 -7.51 35.30 -8.59
N ALA A 401 -8.01 35.72 -9.74
CA ALA A 401 -9.08 36.70 -9.81
C ALA A 401 -10.41 36.23 -9.18
N THR A 402 -10.59 34.92 -8.97
CA THR A 402 -11.78 34.37 -8.25
C THR A 402 -11.77 34.65 -6.74
N LYS A 403 -10.63 35.04 -6.17
CA LYS A 403 -10.43 35.36 -4.75
C LYS A 403 -10.84 34.24 -3.77
N VAL A 404 -10.81 33.01 -4.22
CA VAL A 404 -11.05 31.86 -3.34
C VAL A 404 -9.74 31.52 -2.63
N ASN A 405 -9.68 31.65 -1.31
CA ASN A 405 -8.44 31.60 -0.52
C ASN A 405 -7.60 30.35 -0.80
N TYR A 406 -8.17 29.15 -0.68
CA TYR A 406 -7.41 27.91 -0.92
C TYR A 406 -6.93 27.73 -2.37
N VAL A 407 -7.61 28.35 -3.34
CA VAL A 407 -7.15 28.38 -4.76
C VAL A 407 -5.97 29.31 -4.90
N VAL A 408 -6.05 30.53 -4.36
CA VAL A 408 -4.97 31.53 -4.40
C VAL A 408 -3.71 30.97 -3.77
N GLN A 409 -3.83 30.33 -2.62
CA GLN A 409 -2.72 29.71 -1.91
C GLN A 409 -2.00 28.64 -2.78
N GLU A 410 -2.74 27.73 -3.39
CA GLU A 410 -2.14 26.70 -4.25
C GLU A 410 -1.55 27.28 -5.54
N VAL A 411 -2.20 28.31 -6.10
CA VAL A 411 -1.67 29.00 -7.29
C VAL A 411 -0.32 29.68 -7.01
N VAL A 412 -0.13 30.28 -5.83
CA VAL A 412 1.16 30.88 -5.44
C VAL A 412 2.27 29.82 -5.41
N VAL A 413 1.98 28.65 -4.82
CA VAL A 413 2.94 27.52 -4.79
C VAL A 413 3.30 27.08 -6.19
N VAL A 414 2.31 26.94 -7.06
CA VAL A 414 2.51 26.49 -8.45
C VAL A 414 3.27 27.52 -9.29
N ILE A 415 2.95 28.81 -9.15
CA ILE A 415 3.65 29.86 -9.90
C ILE A 415 5.12 29.95 -9.46
N LYS A 416 5.44 29.74 -8.18
CA LYS A 416 6.85 29.63 -7.73
C LYS A 416 7.60 28.56 -8.51
N ASP A 417 7.01 27.40 -8.72
CA ASP A 417 7.65 26.30 -9.47
C ASP A 417 7.83 26.64 -10.96
N ILE A 418 6.84 27.33 -11.54
CA ILE A 418 6.94 27.82 -12.94
C ILE A 418 8.05 28.87 -13.07
N LEU A 419 8.10 29.86 -12.17
CA LEU A 419 9.15 30.89 -12.15
C LEU A 419 10.55 30.29 -11.94
N ARG A 420 10.65 29.24 -11.15
CA ARG A 420 11.92 28.52 -10.93
C ARG A 420 12.41 27.85 -12.22
N LYS A 421 11.50 27.35 -13.05
CA LYS A 421 11.86 26.71 -14.33
C LYS A 421 12.02 27.73 -15.46
N TYR A 422 11.12 28.69 -15.55
CA TYR A 422 11.07 29.69 -16.62
C TYR A 422 11.14 31.11 -16.05
N PRO A 423 12.32 31.69 -15.93
CA PRO A 423 12.48 33.03 -15.35
C PRO A 423 11.84 34.17 -16.17
N GLY A 424 11.33 33.91 -17.37
CA GLY A 424 10.71 34.93 -18.24
C GLY A 424 9.29 35.41 -17.80
N TYR A 425 8.66 34.79 -16.81
CA TYR A 425 7.27 35.11 -16.38
C TYR A 425 7.19 36.09 -15.20
N GLU A 426 8.19 36.88 -14.96
CA GLU A 426 8.32 37.80 -13.82
C GLU A 426 7.21 38.85 -13.72
N GLY A 427 6.53 39.17 -14.83
CA GLY A 427 5.40 40.09 -14.84
C GLY A 427 4.20 39.69 -13.95
N VAL A 428 4.16 38.46 -13.46
CA VAL A 428 3.12 37.95 -12.54
C VAL A 428 3.37 38.39 -11.10
N ILE A 429 4.63 38.66 -10.72
CA ILE A 429 5.04 38.92 -9.34
C ILE A 429 4.27 40.08 -8.66
N PRO A 430 4.07 41.24 -9.31
CA PRO A 430 3.30 42.36 -8.70
C PRO A 430 1.85 41.97 -8.38
N THR A 431 1.28 41.03 -9.13
CA THR A 431 -0.07 40.53 -8.87
C THR A 431 -0.10 39.65 -7.64
N LEU A 432 0.90 38.77 -7.46
CA LEU A 432 1.03 37.88 -6.30
C LEU A 432 1.25 38.67 -5.00
N CYS A 433 2.08 39.73 -5.05
CA CYS A 433 2.36 40.54 -3.87
C CYS A 433 1.11 41.31 -3.31
N LYS A 434 0.02 41.45 -4.09
CA LYS A 434 -1.22 42.05 -3.60
C LYS A 434 -2.01 41.14 -2.67
N TYR A 435 -1.78 39.83 -2.71
CA TYR A 435 -2.53 38.86 -1.93
C TYR A 435 -1.74 38.34 -0.72
N ILE A 436 -0.71 39.06 -0.31
CA ILE A 436 0.21 38.66 0.78
C ILE A 436 -0.54 38.42 2.08
N ASP A 437 -1.48 39.34 2.42
CA ASP A 437 -2.25 39.34 3.67
C ASP A 437 -3.36 38.26 3.66
N GLU A 438 -3.68 37.70 2.51
CA GLU A 438 -4.71 36.65 2.35
C GLU A 438 -4.12 35.21 2.46
N LEU A 439 -2.79 35.09 2.59
CA LEU A 439 -2.12 33.77 2.65
C LEU A 439 -1.96 33.29 4.08
N ASP A 440 -2.75 32.28 4.46
CA ASP A 440 -2.71 31.66 5.79
C ASP A 440 -1.86 30.37 5.82
N GLU A 441 -1.78 29.65 4.69
CA GLU A 441 -1.08 28.37 4.61
C GLU A 441 0.45 28.56 4.58
N PRO A 442 1.22 27.89 5.47
CA PRO A 442 2.67 28.06 5.58
C PRO A 442 3.44 27.79 4.29
N THR A 443 2.96 26.82 3.48
CA THR A 443 3.57 26.47 2.19
C THR A 443 3.40 27.59 1.16
N ALA A 444 2.25 28.25 1.13
CA ALA A 444 1.96 29.37 0.25
C ALA A 444 2.76 30.62 0.68
N ARG A 445 2.75 30.95 1.98
CA ARG A 445 3.56 32.03 2.55
C ARG A 445 5.05 31.84 2.26
N GLY A 446 5.59 30.66 2.55
CA GLY A 446 6.98 30.33 2.26
C GLY A 446 7.32 30.41 0.76
N SER A 447 6.38 30.07 -0.11
CA SER A 447 6.55 30.16 -1.57
C SER A 447 6.60 31.63 -2.05
N LEU A 448 5.74 32.48 -1.51
CA LEU A 448 5.75 33.91 -1.81
C LEU A 448 7.01 34.60 -1.27
N ILE A 449 7.40 34.31 -0.04
CA ILE A 449 8.67 34.82 0.56
C ILE A 449 9.86 34.43 -0.29
N TRP A 450 9.88 33.18 -0.79
CA TRP A 450 10.92 32.74 -1.71
C TRP A 450 10.95 33.59 -3.01
N ILE A 451 9.77 33.88 -3.61
CA ILE A 451 9.67 34.72 -4.80
C ILE A 451 10.19 36.14 -4.52
N VAL A 452 9.78 36.74 -3.39
CA VAL A 452 10.24 38.09 -3.00
C VAL A 452 11.76 38.12 -2.81
N GLY A 453 12.37 37.13 -2.16
CA GLY A 453 13.80 37.04 -1.97
C GLY A 453 14.56 36.81 -3.28
N GLU A 454 14.03 35.95 -4.18
CA GLU A 454 14.70 35.62 -5.45
C GLU A 454 14.62 36.79 -6.45
N TYR A 455 13.50 37.52 -6.49
CA TYR A 455 13.27 38.63 -7.41
C TYR A 455 13.30 40.00 -6.73
N ALA A 456 14.01 40.12 -5.61
CA ALA A 456 14.08 41.37 -4.81
C ALA A 456 14.49 42.61 -5.61
N GLU A 457 15.33 42.48 -6.64
CA GLU A 457 15.73 43.58 -7.50
C GLU A 457 14.58 44.21 -8.31
N LYS A 458 13.56 43.39 -8.65
CA LYS A 458 12.43 43.78 -9.49
C LYS A 458 11.21 44.25 -8.70
N ILE A 459 11.23 44.06 -7.39
CA ILE A 459 10.16 44.46 -6.46
C ILE A 459 10.63 45.73 -5.75
N SER A 460 9.90 46.84 -5.91
CA SER A 460 10.30 48.12 -5.36
C SER A 460 10.23 48.18 -3.82
N ASN A 461 9.24 47.51 -3.24
CA ASN A 461 8.95 47.44 -1.80
C ASN A 461 9.30 46.06 -1.16
N ALA A 462 10.29 45.35 -1.70
CA ALA A 462 10.69 44.04 -1.17
C ALA A 462 11.19 44.11 0.29
N ASP A 463 11.84 45.22 0.67
CA ASP A 463 12.33 45.54 2.02
C ASP A 463 11.17 45.69 3.01
N ASP A 464 10.14 46.44 2.69
CA ASP A 464 8.95 46.65 3.57
C ASP A 464 8.19 45.31 3.75
N ILE A 465 8.00 44.56 2.68
CA ILE A 465 7.33 43.24 2.70
C ILE A 465 8.11 42.27 3.62
N LEU A 466 9.40 42.15 3.44
CA LEU A 466 10.20 41.24 4.27
C LEU A 466 10.33 41.72 5.71
N ALA A 467 10.30 43.04 5.96
CA ALA A 467 10.29 43.61 7.32
C ALA A 467 9.06 43.15 8.09
N SER A 468 7.86 43.22 7.47
CA SER A 468 6.64 42.72 8.13
C SER A 468 6.69 41.25 8.52
N PHE A 469 7.31 40.40 7.69
CA PHE A 469 7.51 38.98 8.02
C PHE A 469 8.56 38.77 9.12
N VAL A 470 9.57 39.62 9.20
CA VAL A 470 10.59 39.54 10.26
C VAL A 470 10.00 39.98 11.60
N ASP A 471 9.05 40.92 11.62
CA ASP A 471 8.37 41.33 12.84
C ASP A 471 7.54 40.19 13.44
N GLY A 472 6.92 39.35 12.62
CA GLY A 472 6.18 38.12 13.01
C GLY A 472 7.03 36.84 13.03
N PHE A 473 8.37 36.92 12.92
CA PHE A 473 9.23 35.75 12.68
C PHE A 473 9.04 34.61 13.69
N MET A 474 8.87 34.91 14.97
CA MET A 474 8.73 33.90 16.04
C MET A 474 7.37 33.20 16.05
N GLU A 475 6.34 33.81 15.45
CA GLU A 475 4.99 33.25 15.37
C GLU A 475 4.79 32.34 14.15
N GLU A 476 5.75 32.38 13.21
CA GLU A 476 5.68 31.61 11.97
C GLU A 476 6.11 30.16 12.14
N PHE A 477 5.59 29.29 11.27
CA PHE A 477 6.02 27.88 11.21
C PHE A 477 7.50 27.76 10.79
N THR A 478 8.17 26.73 11.26
CA THR A 478 9.62 26.44 11.00
C THR A 478 9.97 26.55 9.50
N GLN A 479 9.15 26.01 8.62
CA GLN A 479 9.38 26.08 7.16
C GLN A 479 9.35 27.51 6.64
N THR A 480 8.42 28.33 7.13
CA THR A 480 8.29 29.75 6.78
C THR A 480 9.49 30.53 7.34
N GLN A 481 9.88 30.28 8.60
CA GLN A 481 11.06 30.90 9.24
C GLN A 481 12.35 30.65 8.44
N LEU A 482 12.57 29.45 7.96
CA LEU A 482 13.72 29.12 7.11
C LEU A 482 13.70 29.89 5.78
N GLN A 483 12.51 30.09 5.20
CA GLN A 483 12.37 30.89 3.98
C GLN A 483 12.58 32.39 4.23
N ILE A 484 12.03 32.94 5.33
CA ILE A 484 12.26 34.34 5.73
C ILE A 484 13.74 34.59 5.89
N LEU A 485 14.44 33.77 6.68
CA LEU A 485 15.88 33.88 6.90
C LEU A 485 16.65 33.91 5.58
N THR A 486 16.37 32.97 4.70
CA THR A 486 17.03 32.87 3.38
C THR A 486 16.69 34.05 2.47
N ALA A 487 15.43 34.53 2.46
CA ALA A 487 14.96 35.62 1.62
C ALA A 487 15.58 36.96 2.06
N VAL A 488 15.68 37.20 3.37
CA VAL A 488 16.30 38.43 3.91
C VAL A 488 17.80 38.46 3.59
N VAL A 489 18.49 37.32 3.71
CA VAL A 489 19.93 37.24 3.30
C VAL A 489 20.09 37.51 1.80
N LYS A 490 19.23 36.97 0.95
CA LYS A 490 19.22 37.26 -0.50
C LYS A 490 18.94 38.72 -0.80
N LEU A 491 17.96 39.33 -0.11
CA LEU A 491 17.64 40.74 -0.24
C LEU A 491 18.86 41.61 0.07
N PHE A 492 19.54 41.34 1.20
CA PHE A 492 20.76 42.05 1.59
C PHE A 492 21.88 41.95 0.56
N LEU A 493 22.13 40.75 0.05
CA LEU A 493 23.18 40.54 -0.97
C LEU A 493 22.87 41.25 -2.30
N LYS A 494 21.57 41.46 -2.62
CA LYS A 494 21.11 42.16 -3.83
C LYS A 494 20.96 43.66 -3.65
N LYS A 495 20.45 44.10 -2.48
CA LYS A 495 20.20 45.53 -2.14
C LYS A 495 20.80 45.85 -0.77
N PRO A 496 22.12 46.10 -0.62
CA PRO A 496 22.75 46.25 0.68
C PRO A 496 22.42 47.55 1.43
N GLY A 497 21.87 48.57 0.77
CA GLY A 497 21.74 49.95 1.31
C GLY A 497 20.89 50.07 2.60
N ASN A 498 19.66 49.58 2.64
CA ASN A 498 18.73 49.78 3.75
C ASN A 498 18.39 48.49 4.53
N THR A 499 19.01 47.38 4.16
CA THR A 499 18.60 46.05 4.66
C THR A 499 19.50 45.44 5.72
N GLN A 500 20.57 46.16 6.12
CA GLN A 500 21.55 45.70 7.11
C GLN A 500 20.89 45.48 8.49
N SER A 501 20.06 46.42 8.95
CA SER A 501 19.35 46.30 10.24
C SER A 501 18.37 45.12 10.25
N LEU A 502 17.77 44.87 9.11
CA LEU A 502 16.80 43.77 8.96
C LEU A 502 17.50 42.40 9.04
N VAL A 503 18.68 42.26 8.41
CA VAL A 503 19.48 41.03 8.49
C VAL A 503 19.93 40.76 9.91
N GLN A 504 20.45 41.83 10.61
CA GLN A 504 20.86 41.71 11.99
C GLN A 504 19.72 41.23 12.90
N LYS A 505 18.55 41.85 12.77
CA LYS A 505 17.35 41.50 13.54
C LYS A 505 16.97 40.01 13.34
N VAL A 506 16.88 39.57 12.11
CA VAL A 506 16.50 38.18 11.79
C VAL A 506 17.54 37.18 12.28
N LEU A 507 18.83 37.46 12.09
CA LEU A 507 19.91 36.60 12.57
C LEU A 507 19.94 36.50 14.09
N GLN A 508 19.70 37.62 14.79
CA GLN A 508 19.59 37.62 16.24
C GLN A 508 18.40 36.79 16.73
N GLN A 509 17.20 37.03 16.19
CA GLN A 509 16.02 36.24 16.53
C GLN A 509 16.21 34.73 16.27
N ALA A 510 16.84 34.38 15.15
CA ALA A 510 17.06 32.99 14.78
C ALA A 510 18.14 32.29 15.63
N THR A 511 19.13 33.04 16.17
CA THR A 511 20.22 32.44 16.94
C THR A 511 19.98 32.44 18.46
N THR A 512 19.32 33.48 18.99
CA THR A 512 19.11 33.65 20.45
C THR A 512 17.74 33.21 20.91
N ASP A 513 16.71 33.52 20.15
CA ASP A 513 15.32 33.38 20.60
C ASP A 513 14.63 32.11 20.09
N ASN A 514 15.24 31.42 19.11
CA ASN A 514 14.64 30.25 18.48
C ASN A 514 15.22 28.94 19.02
N ASP A 515 14.37 28.01 19.47
CA ASP A 515 14.74 26.71 20.00
C ASP A 515 15.05 25.67 18.93
N ASN A 516 14.64 25.90 17.68
CA ASN A 516 14.81 24.92 16.61
C ASN A 516 16.28 24.88 16.13
N PRO A 517 16.95 23.72 16.21
CA PRO A 517 18.35 23.59 15.83
C PRO A 517 18.60 23.87 14.34
N ASP A 518 17.70 23.49 13.44
CA ASP A 518 17.86 23.67 11.99
C ASP A 518 17.89 25.16 11.61
N ILE A 519 17.06 25.98 12.24
CA ILE A 519 16.99 27.42 12.03
C ILE A 519 18.24 28.07 12.57
N ARG A 520 18.65 27.72 13.80
CA ARG A 520 19.81 28.25 14.49
C ARG A 520 21.10 27.95 13.72
N ASP A 521 21.28 26.69 13.29
CA ASP A 521 22.47 26.28 12.54
C ASP A 521 22.53 27.00 11.19
N ARG A 522 21.42 27.15 10.48
CA ARG A 522 21.38 27.91 9.24
C ARG A 522 21.68 29.39 9.45
N ALA A 523 21.18 29.98 10.52
CA ALA A 523 21.48 31.37 10.89
C ALA A 523 22.97 31.55 11.17
N TYR A 524 23.61 30.65 11.90
CA TYR A 524 25.08 30.69 12.14
C TYR A 524 25.87 30.54 10.84
N VAL A 525 25.45 29.66 9.93
CA VAL A 525 26.09 29.53 8.61
C VAL A 525 26.00 30.83 7.83
N TYR A 526 24.83 31.48 7.78
CA TYR A 526 24.68 32.75 7.10
C TYR A 526 25.48 33.87 7.80
N TRP A 527 25.47 33.90 9.12
CA TRP A 527 26.29 34.85 9.91
C TRP A 527 27.76 34.72 9.53
N ARG A 528 28.31 33.52 9.55
CA ARG A 528 29.71 33.27 9.18
C ARG A 528 30.01 33.64 7.72
N LEU A 529 29.13 33.33 6.81
CA LEU A 529 29.30 33.70 5.39
C LEU A 529 29.29 35.22 5.19
N LEU A 530 28.38 35.94 5.86
CA LEU A 530 28.30 37.40 5.75
C LEU A 530 29.43 38.12 6.49
N SER A 531 29.99 37.54 7.55
CA SER A 531 31.14 38.10 8.29
C SER A 531 32.51 37.85 7.60
N GLY A 532 32.54 36.91 6.67
CA GLY A 532 33.72 36.62 5.85
C GLY A 532 33.79 37.49 4.59
N ASP A 533 33.80 36.84 3.44
CA ASP A 533 33.86 37.52 2.13
C ASP A 533 32.46 37.61 1.49
N LEU A 534 31.99 38.84 1.25
CA LEU A 534 30.67 39.08 0.63
C LEU A 534 30.55 38.53 -0.78
N ASP A 535 31.65 38.48 -1.54
CA ASP A 535 31.63 37.95 -2.91
C ASP A 535 31.52 36.41 -2.89
N ILE A 536 32.15 35.76 -1.92
CA ILE A 536 31.96 34.32 -1.68
C ILE A 536 30.54 34.05 -1.23
N ALA A 537 29.99 34.87 -0.30
CA ALA A 537 28.60 34.75 0.13
C ALA A 537 27.59 34.89 -1.04
N LYS A 538 27.81 35.87 -1.95
CA LYS A 538 27.01 36.02 -3.17
C LYS A 538 27.10 34.79 -4.06
N ASN A 539 28.29 34.29 -4.31
CA ASN A 539 28.49 33.11 -5.17
C ASN A 539 27.79 31.86 -4.63
N ILE A 540 27.72 31.69 -3.31
CA ILE A 540 27.07 30.56 -2.65
C ILE A 540 25.55 30.76 -2.60
N VAL A 541 25.07 31.86 -2.03
CA VAL A 541 23.65 32.09 -1.75
C VAL A 541 22.83 32.38 -3.02
N LEU A 542 23.41 33.15 -3.95
CA LEU A 542 22.81 33.49 -5.22
C LEU A 542 23.16 32.52 -6.37
N SER A 543 23.86 31.42 -6.07
CA SER A 543 24.21 30.39 -7.05
C SER A 543 22.98 29.93 -7.84
N GLN A 544 23.22 29.54 -9.10
CA GLN A 544 22.17 29.06 -9.98
C GLN A 544 21.53 27.79 -9.39
N LYS A 545 20.20 27.80 -9.24
CA LYS A 545 19.45 26.67 -8.70
C LYS A 545 19.38 25.55 -9.70
N PRO A 546 19.43 24.28 -9.28
CA PRO A 546 19.19 23.15 -10.17
C PRO A 546 17.82 23.28 -10.80
N SER A 547 17.73 23.05 -12.12
CA SER A 547 16.45 23.10 -12.85
C SER A 547 15.51 22.00 -12.35
N ILE A 548 14.20 22.31 -12.32
CA ILE A 548 13.17 21.30 -12.08
C ILE A 548 13.07 20.44 -13.35
N THR A 549 13.62 19.23 -13.31
CA THR A 549 13.63 18.31 -14.45
C THR A 549 12.39 17.42 -14.49
N THR A 550 11.83 17.09 -13.32
CA THR A 550 10.69 16.21 -13.18
C THR A 550 9.59 16.88 -12.37
N THR A 551 8.42 16.98 -12.97
CA THR A 551 7.23 17.59 -12.37
C THR A 551 6.33 16.59 -11.68
N MET A 552 6.50 15.32 -12.04
CA MET A 552 5.72 14.21 -11.50
C MET A 552 6.65 13.31 -10.69
N THR A 553 6.06 12.64 -9.70
CA THR A 553 6.73 11.57 -8.98
C THR A 553 6.99 10.42 -9.95
N SER A 554 8.10 10.49 -10.68
CA SER A 554 8.57 9.34 -11.45
C SER A 554 9.20 8.35 -10.49
N LEU A 555 8.83 7.09 -10.61
CA LEU A 555 9.43 6.03 -9.81
C LEU A 555 10.90 5.85 -10.22
N PRO A 556 11.79 5.47 -9.28
CA PRO A 556 13.14 5.07 -9.63
C PRO A 556 13.11 3.96 -10.68
N PRO A 557 14.02 3.99 -11.69
CA PRO A 557 13.98 3.02 -12.79
C PRO A 557 13.98 1.56 -12.35
N ALA A 558 14.75 1.21 -11.30
CA ALA A 558 14.79 -0.15 -10.75
C ALA A 558 13.44 -0.56 -10.14
N LEU A 559 12.80 0.32 -9.38
CA LEU A 559 11.48 0.05 -8.81
C LEU A 559 10.41 -0.03 -9.90
N LEU A 560 10.47 0.83 -10.92
CA LEU A 560 9.55 0.79 -12.05
C LEU A 560 9.65 -0.54 -12.81
N GLU A 561 10.86 -1.04 -13.06
CA GLU A 561 11.04 -2.33 -13.72
C GLU A 561 10.50 -3.50 -12.89
N GLN A 562 10.73 -3.49 -11.60
CA GLN A 562 10.16 -4.47 -10.66
C GLN A 562 8.62 -4.42 -10.66
N LEU A 563 8.02 -3.22 -10.57
CA LEU A 563 6.57 -3.07 -10.57
C LEU A 563 5.92 -3.43 -11.91
N LEU A 564 6.61 -3.25 -13.03
CA LEU A 564 6.15 -3.69 -14.35
C LEU A 564 6.15 -5.23 -14.48
N ALA A 565 7.05 -5.92 -13.79
CA ALA A 565 7.00 -7.38 -13.66
C ALA A 565 5.85 -7.84 -12.74
N GLU A 566 5.39 -6.95 -11.84
CA GLU A 566 4.32 -7.21 -10.88
C GLU A 566 2.98 -6.55 -11.24
N LEU A 567 2.73 -6.28 -12.54
CA LEU A 567 1.41 -5.79 -12.99
C LEU A 567 0.28 -6.71 -12.53
N SER A 568 -0.87 -6.12 -12.19
CA SER A 568 -2.06 -6.79 -11.65
C SER A 568 -1.96 -7.32 -10.22
N THR A 569 -0.84 -7.11 -9.52
CA THR A 569 -0.67 -7.47 -8.10
C THR A 569 -0.88 -6.26 -7.17
N LEU A 570 -0.90 -6.49 -5.85
CA LEU A 570 -0.97 -5.40 -4.86
C LEU A 570 0.22 -4.44 -4.95
N ALA A 571 1.41 -4.95 -5.28
CA ALA A 571 2.61 -4.13 -5.46
C ALA A 571 2.38 -3.05 -6.54
N SER A 572 1.77 -3.41 -7.67
CA SER A 572 1.44 -2.47 -8.76
C SER A 572 0.35 -1.47 -8.38
N VAL A 573 -0.57 -1.82 -7.50
CA VAL A 573 -1.63 -0.89 -7.03
C VAL A 573 -1.07 0.15 -6.06
N TYR A 574 -0.24 -0.28 -5.11
CA TYR A 574 0.32 0.63 -4.11
C TYR A 574 1.62 1.30 -4.55
N HIS A 575 2.22 0.90 -5.67
CA HIS A 575 3.53 1.35 -6.15
C HIS A 575 4.63 1.17 -5.09
N LYS A 576 4.59 0.04 -4.41
CA LYS A 576 5.58 -0.37 -3.41
C LYS A 576 6.19 -1.71 -3.78
N PRO A 577 7.44 -1.97 -3.42
CA PRO A 577 8.07 -3.25 -3.73
C PRO A 577 7.31 -4.43 -3.09
N PRO A 578 7.27 -5.62 -3.74
CA PRO A 578 6.53 -6.78 -3.25
C PRO A 578 6.89 -7.17 -1.82
N GLU A 579 8.15 -7.01 -1.42
CA GLU A 579 8.66 -7.35 -0.09
C GLU A 579 8.00 -6.55 1.03
N SER A 580 7.38 -5.41 0.71
CA SER A 580 6.63 -4.61 1.68
C SER A 580 5.28 -5.22 2.06
N PHE A 581 4.75 -6.14 1.24
CA PHE A 581 3.45 -6.82 1.46
C PHE A 581 3.64 -8.27 1.86
N VAL A 582 4.51 -8.98 1.14
CA VAL A 582 4.95 -10.33 1.47
C VAL A 582 6.19 -10.16 2.32
N GLY A 583 6.00 -9.89 3.60
CA GLY A 583 7.13 -9.91 4.51
C GLY A 583 7.85 -11.25 4.35
N LYS A 584 9.18 -11.25 4.42
CA LYS A 584 10.00 -12.47 4.56
C LYS A 584 9.55 -13.34 5.75
N GLY A 585 8.47 -12.97 6.39
CA GLY A 585 8.08 -13.31 7.73
C GLY A 585 6.89 -14.21 7.91
N ARG A 586 6.21 -14.71 6.89
CA ARG A 586 5.21 -15.73 7.24
C ARG A 586 5.85 -17.09 7.47
N TYR A 587 6.93 -17.38 6.78
CA TYR A 587 7.71 -18.63 6.95
C TYR A 587 8.99 -18.40 7.75
N GLY A 588 9.66 -17.26 7.59
CA GLY A 588 10.87 -16.95 8.37
C GLY A 588 10.61 -16.71 9.86
N ALA A 589 9.48 -16.13 10.26
CA ALA A 589 9.14 -15.97 11.67
C ALA A 589 8.72 -17.31 12.31
N ASP A 590 7.92 -18.11 11.61
CA ASP A 590 7.54 -19.43 12.09
C ASP A 590 8.75 -20.39 12.08
N GLU A 591 9.65 -20.27 11.12
CA GLU A 591 10.86 -21.09 11.05
C GLU A 591 11.91 -20.67 12.08
N ILE A 592 12.09 -19.37 12.32
CA ILE A 592 12.92 -18.84 13.42
C ILE A 592 12.32 -19.26 14.75
N GLN A 593 11.01 -19.21 14.92
CA GLN A 593 10.34 -19.64 16.14
C GLN A 593 10.41 -21.17 16.33
N ARG A 594 10.29 -21.95 15.24
CA ARG A 594 10.50 -23.41 15.27
C ARG A 594 11.97 -23.79 15.49
N ALA A 595 12.91 -23.04 14.92
CA ALA A 595 14.34 -23.21 15.17
C ALA A 595 14.69 -22.87 16.62
N ALA A 596 14.20 -21.75 17.15
CA ALA A 596 14.38 -21.38 18.54
C ALA A 596 13.76 -22.39 19.53
N ILE A 597 12.57 -22.93 19.20
CA ILE A 597 11.93 -23.99 19.99
C ILE A 597 12.73 -25.31 19.90
N ARG A 598 13.31 -25.64 18.73
CA ARG A 598 14.19 -26.82 18.58
C ARG A 598 15.49 -26.63 19.35
N GLU A 599 16.10 -25.46 19.27
CA GLU A 599 17.31 -25.13 20.04
C GLU A 599 17.05 -25.17 21.54
N GLN A 600 15.96 -24.59 22.03
CA GLN A 600 15.56 -24.68 23.44
C GLN A 600 15.27 -26.13 23.88
N ARG A 601 14.69 -26.96 23.01
CA ARG A 601 14.49 -28.40 23.28
C ARG A 601 15.78 -29.17 23.28
N GLN A 602 16.74 -28.86 22.43
CA GLN A 602 18.08 -29.46 22.42
C GLN A 602 18.89 -29.03 23.64
N GLU A 603 18.89 -27.74 24.01
CA GLU A 603 19.53 -27.25 25.23
C GLU A 603 18.89 -27.84 26.50
N ALA A 604 17.55 -28.00 26.54
CA ALA A 604 16.86 -28.68 27.63
C ALA A 604 17.15 -30.17 27.71
N ALA A 605 17.43 -30.81 26.58
CA ALA A 605 17.83 -32.24 26.55
C ALA A 605 19.32 -32.45 26.94
N GLU A 606 20.18 -31.50 26.61
CA GLU A 606 21.62 -31.56 26.95
C GLU A 606 21.91 -31.07 28.40
N ASN A 607 21.05 -30.23 28.99
CA ASN A 607 21.23 -29.73 30.36
C ASN A 607 19.93 -29.80 31.20
N PRO A 608 19.54 -30.99 31.68
CA PRO A 608 18.31 -31.16 32.46
C PRO A 608 18.27 -30.39 33.78
N ILE A 609 19.43 -29.96 34.30
CA ILE A 609 19.54 -29.17 35.54
C ILE A 609 19.26 -27.70 35.27
N ALA A 610 19.60 -27.14 34.11
CA ALA A 610 19.30 -25.78 33.74
C ALA A 610 17.80 -25.59 33.45
N ALA A 611 17.13 -26.60 32.89
CA ALA A 611 15.68 -26.58 32.64
C ALA A 611 14.86 -26.55 33.94
N SER A 612 15.32 -27.23 34.99
CA SER A 612 14.64 -27.22 36.32
C SER A 612 14.79 -25.89 37.05
N VAL A 613 15.89 -25.15 36.86
CA VAL A 613 16.13 -23.82 37.46
C VAL A 613 15.34 -22.73 36.70
N ALA A 614 15.23 -22.84 35.36
CA ALA A 614 14.44 -21.94 34.55
C ALA A 614 12.91 -22.10 34.79
N ALA A 615 12.46 -23.33 35.01
CA ALA A 615 11.07 -23.63 35.38
C ALA A 615 10.69 -23.14 36.77
N ALA A 616 11.64 -23.10 37.72
CA ALA A 616 11.44 -22.57 39.08
C ALA A 616 11.47 -21.04 39.11
N ALA A 617 12.12 -20.37 38.18
CA ALA A 617 12.17 -18.91 38.06
C ALA A 617 10.93 -18.33 37.34
N ASN A 618 10.24 -19.11 36.50
CA ASN A 618 9.06 -18.70 35.72
C ASN A 618 7.71 -19.11 36.32
N GLY A 619 7.63 -19.19 37.64
CA GLY A 619 6.38 -19.47 38.39
C GLY A 619 5.42 -18.29 38.40
N THR A 620 4.99 -17.81 37.23
CA THR A 620 3.85 -16.92 37.07
C THR A 620 3.09 -17.26 35.80
N THR A 621 1.79 -17.46 35.99
CA THR A 621 0.72 -17.64 35.00
C THR A 621 0.86 -16.72 33.76
N PRO A 622 0.49 -17.18 32.55
CA PRO A 622 0.54 -16.36 31.36
C PRO A 622 -0.59 -15.32 31.36
N SER A 623 -0.29 -14.08 31.66
CA SER A 623 -1.16 -12.93 31.43
C SER A 623 -0.60 -12.06 30.30
N GLN A 624 -1.44 -11.78 29.39
CA GLN A 624 -1.64 -10.74 28.36
C GLN A 624 -0.72 -9.49 28.32
N ASN A 625 0.59 -9.58 28.33
CA ASN A 625 1.47 -8.39 28.25
C ASN A 625 2.59 -8.52 27.18
N ASN A 626 2.27 -9.01 25.98
CA ASN A 626 3.26 -9.06 24.89
C ASN A 626 3.13 -7.94 23.85
N ILE A 627 2.32 -6.90 24.11
CA ILE A 627 2.17 -5.77 23.16
C ILE A 627 2.88 -4.50 23.66
N GLU A 628 3.14 -4.36 24.95
CA GLU A 628 3.80 -3.16 25.51
C GLU A 628 5.32 -3.15 25.39
N ASN A 629 5.98 -4.29 25.20
CA ASN A 629 7.45 -4.37 25.09
C ASN A 629 8.02 -4.03 23.69
N LEU A 630 7.19 -3.59 22.75
CA LEU A 630 7.63 -3.17 21.41
C LEU A 630 7.81 -1.65 21.26
N LEU A 631 7.53 -0.89 22.32
CA LEU A 631 7.64 0.59 22.29
C LEU A 631 8.81 1.15 23.12
N ASP A 632 9.52 0.32 23.90
CA ASP A 632 10.71 0.73 24.66
C ASP A 632 12.00 0.22 23.96
N ILE A 633 12.33 0.82 22.83
CA ILE A 633 13.72 0.82 22.33
C ILE A 633 14.31 2.17 22.70
N ASP A 634 14.87 2.25 23.89
CA ASP A 634 15.73 3.34 24.31
C ASP A 634 17.02 3.34 23.48
N PHE A 635 17.19 4.40 22.72
CA PHE A 635 18.41 4.72 21.99
C PHE A 635 19.36 5.48 22.91
N ASP A 636 19.85 4.85 23.97
CA ASP A 636 20.91 5.41 24.82
C ASP A 636 22.02 4.36 25.01
N GLY A 637 22.94 4.36 24.06
CA GLY A 637 24.12 3.52 24.06
C GLY A 637 25.23 4.12 24.93
N ALA A 638 25.25 3.82 26.20
CA ALA A 638 26.38 4.06 27.07
C ALA A 638 27.58 3.17 26.70
N ALA A 639 28.70 3.78 26.39
CA ALA A 639 29.96 3.11 26.16
C ALA A 639 30.54 2.53 27.48
N PRO A 640 31.17 1.36 27.47
CA PRO A 640 31.83 0.81 28.64
C PRO A 640 33.25 1.40 28.80
N ALA A 641 33.57 1.77 30.01
CA ALA A 641 34.92 2.11 30.48
C ALA A 641 35.83 0.89 30.41
N SER A 642 36.99 1.02 29.83
CA SER A 642 38.07 0.03 29.95
C SER A 642 39.37 0.66 30.34
N ALA A 643 40.07 -0.08 31.16
CA ALA A 643 41.24 0.15 31.92
C ALA A 643 42.50 0.56 31.15
N GLU A 644 43.36 1.20 31.91
CA GLU A 644 44.72 1.65 31.69
C GLU A 644 45.64 0.64 30.98
N GLN A 645 46.48 1.20 30.07
CA GLN A 645 47.93 0.91 30.12
C GLN A 645 48.72 2.01 29.40
N GLN A 646 49.78 2.42 30.13
CA GLN A 646 50.80 3.41 29.80
C GLN A 646 51.69 2.97 28.63
N SER A 647 52.14 3.91 27.80
CA SER A 647 53.56 4.11 27.50
C SER A 647 53.84 5.34 26.63
N ASN A 648 54.59 6.20 27.18
CA ASN A 648 55.58 7.19 26.72
C ASN A 648 55.92 7.25 25.21
N VAL A 649 56.14 8.50 24.77
CA VAL A 649 57.38 9.08 24.24
C VAL A 649 57.17 10.09 23.09
N ASN A 650 57.62 11.32 23.38
CA ASN A 650 58.24 12.36 22.54
C ASN A 650 57.48 13.20 21.50
N THR A 651 57.35 14.46 21.84
CA THR A 651 57.50 15.63 20.97
C THR A 651 58.93 15.76 20.38
N PRO A 652 59.14 16.46 19.25
CA PRO A 652 59.32 17.90 19.30
C PRO A 652 58.94 18.76 18.03
N ASP A 653 58.84 20.06 18.31
CA ASP A 653 59.27 21.26 17.56
C ASP A 653 58.47 21.83 16.37
N ARG A 654 57.88 22.97 16.67
CA ARG A 654 58.10 24.32 16.14
C ARG A 654 58.65 24.47 14.73
N VAL A 655 57.89 25.18 13.88
CA VAL A 655 58.43 26.25 13.02
C VAL A 655 57.36 27.31 12.73
N SER A 656 57.78 28.53 12.79
CA SER A 656 57.25 29.86 12.72
C SER A 656 56.55 30.31 11.44
N SER A 657 55.72 31.34 11.63
CA SER A 657 55.04 32.25 10.73
C SER A 657 55.89 32.85 9.56
N PRO A 658 55.23 33.46 8.56
CA PRO A 658 55.21 34.91 8.58
C PRO A 658 53.88 35.58 8.12
N SER A 659 53.81 36.81 8.58
CA SER A 659 52.88 37.90 8.40
C SER A 659 52.47 38.26 6.98
N ALA A 660 51.25 38.76 6.77
CA ALA A 660 51.05 40.08 6.18
C ALA A 660 49.63 40.42 5.79
N GLY A 661 49.32 41.66 5.83
CA GLY A 661 48.37 42.34 4.97
C GLY A 661 47.11 42.86 5.70
N ALA A 662 47.09 44.12 6.02
CA ALA A 662 45.95 44.83 6.60
C ALA A 662 44.75 44.93 5.64
N PRO A 663 43.55 44.75 6.10
CA PRO A 663 42.36 44.93 5.28
C PRO A 663 41.84 46.38 5.34
N SER A 664 41.16 46.79 4.25
CA SER A 664 40.59 48.11 4.00
C SER A 664 39.53 48.53 5.02
N SER A 665 39.35 49.83 5.24
CA SER A 665 38.56 50.47 6.30
C SER A 665 37.08 50.13 6.36
N ALA A 666 36.47 49.65 5.26
CA ALA A 666 35.06 49.26 5.24
C ALA A 666 34.75 47.89 5.90
N MET A 667 35.78 47.09 6.13
CA MET A 667 35.65 45.77 6.76
C MET A 667 35.82 45.86 8.29
N ALA A 668 36.48 46.90 8.76
CA ALA A 668 36.69 47.17 10.20
C ALA A 668 35.39 47.60 10.89
N ASP A 669 34.53 48.37 10.20
CA ASP A 669 33.23 48.83 10.72
C ASP A 669 32.20 47.72 10.83
N MET A 670 32.27 46.71 9.93
CA MET A 670 31.38 45.57 9.98
C MET A 670 31.79 44.52 11.01
N MET A 671 33.12 44.36 11.28
CA MET A 671 33.59 43.46 12.34
C MET A 671 33.32 44.01 13.75
N GLY A 672 33.30 45.34 13.90
CA GLY A 672 32.99 45.97 15.19
C GLY A 672 31.50 45.85 15.60
N LEU A 673 30.62 45.61 14.62
CA LEU A 673 29.19 45.50 14.87
C LEU A 673 28.76 44.12 15.38
N PHE A 674 29.57 43.10 15.14
CA PHE A 674 29.28 41.71 15.49
C PHE A 674 30.08 41.16 16.70
N ASP A 675 30.99 41.94 17.26
CA ASP A 675 31.85 41.57 18.38
C ASP A 675 31.30 42.05 19.76
N ALA A 676 29.98 42.14 19.96
CA ALA A 676 29.42 42.36 21.28
C ALA A 676 29.50 41.08 22.11
N PRO A 677 30.13 41.11 23.29
CA PRO A 677 30.28 39.94 24.15
C PRO A 677 28.92 39.47 24.68
N MET A 678 28.61 38.21 24.56
CA MET A 678 27.48 37.56 25.19
C MET A 678 27.51 37.76 26.72
N PRO A 679 26.39 38.13 27.36
CA PRO A 679 26.33 38.19 28.81
C PRO A 679 26.48 36.79 29.41
N PRO A 680 27.20 36.66 30.56
CA PRO A 680 27.40 35.37 31.19
C PRO A 680 26.10 34.82 31.75
N GLN A 681 25.77 33.59 31.41
CA GLN A 681 24.68 32.82 32.01
C GLN A 681 24.94 32.68 33.53
N GLN A 682 24.05 33.27 34.33
CA GLN A 682 23.99 33.05 35.77
C GLN A 682 23.51 31.62 36.04
N GLN A 683 24.41 30.78 36.54
CA GLN A 683 24.07 29.52 37.20
C GLN A 683 23.32 29.84 38.49
N GLN A 684 22.01 29.65 38.53
CA GLN A 684 21.26 29.58 39.77
C GLN A 684 21.22 28.12 40.26
N ALA A 685 21.92 27.89 41.33
CA ALA A 685 21.87 26.70 42.15
C ALA A 685 20.48 26.58 42.81
N MET A 686 19.76 25.51 42.52
CA MET A 686 18.55 25.15 43.28
C MET A 686 18.92 24.18 44.41
N ALA A 687 18.69 24.66 45.64
CA ALA A 687 18.65 23.85 46.84
C ALA A 687 17.24 23.26 47.02
N ASN A 688 17.18 21.96 47.26
CA ASN A 688 15.98 21.28 47.78
C ASN A 688 15.59 21.72 49.19
N PRO A 689 14.34 21.73 49.58
CA PRO A 689 13.93 21.00 50.76
C PRO A 689 12.68 20.13 50.65
N MET A 690 12.69 19.09 51.45
CA MET A 690 11.78 17.99 51.71
C MET A 690 10.31 18.34 51.98
N SER A 691 9.52 17.31 51.67
CA SER A 691 8.10 17.03 51.92
C SER A 691 7.56 17.36 53.36
N PRO A 692 6.24 17.20 53.68
CA PRO A 692 5.27 16.16 53.26
C PRO A 692 3.79 16.56 53.17
N GLY A 693 2.97 15.70 52.55
CA GLY A 693 1.62 15.47 53.06
C GLY A 693 0.43 15.68 52.14
N ALA A 694 -0.19 14.56 51.81
CA ALA A 694 -1.61 14.27 51.75
C ALA A 694 -2.55 14.89 50.70
N GLY A 695 -3.26 14.03 50.00
CA GLY A 695 -4.63 14.27 49.55
C GLY A 695 -4.87 14.28 48.05
N GLY A 696 -5.21 13.21 47.45
CA GLY A 696 -6.47 12.71 46.94
C GLY A 696 -7.16 13.46 45.81
N SER A 697 -7.53 12.69 44.81
CA SER A 697 -8.63 12.92 43.85
C SER A 697 -8.41 13.91 42.69
N GLY A 698 -8.55 13.39 41.48
CA GLY A 698 -8.72 14.24 40.32
C GLY A 698 -8.33 13.65 38.96
N MET A 699 -8.65 12.38 38.72
CA MET A 699 -8.51 11.80 37.40
C MET A 699 -9.78 11.06 36.96
N ALA A 700 -10.93 11.77 37.10
CA ALA A 700 -12.24 11.27 36.72
C ALA A 700 -13.06 12.25 35.84
N ASP A 701 -12.53 13.40 35.44
CA ASP A 701 -13.30 14.44 34.73
C ASP A 701 -12.90 14.65 33.26
N MET A 702 -12.26 13.70 32.61
CA MET A 702 -11.93 13.84 31.18
C MET A 702 -12.66 12.82 30.27
N MET A 703 -13.71 12.17 30.77
CA MET A 703 -14.50 11.21 29.97
C MET A 703 -16.01 11.50 29.89
N ASN A 704 -16.46 12.71 30.23
CA ASN A 704 -17.88 13.08 30.17
C ASN A 704 -18.15 14.31 29.28
N GLY A 705 -17.68 14.30 28.05
CA GLY A 705 -17.89 15.37 27.09
C GLY A 705 -18.49 14.95 25.74
N PHE A 706 -19.13 13.79 25.65
CA PHE A 706 -19.83 13.39 24.41
C PHE A 706 -21.17 12.69 24.71
N SER A 707 -22.08 13.41 25.37
CA SER A 707 -23.49 13.03 25.41
C SER A 707 -24.35 14.29 25.40
N GLY A 708 -24.90 14.64 24.26
CA GLY A 708 -25.85 15.71 24.13
C GLY A 708 -26.04 16.25 22.71
N LEU A 709 -26.57 15.42 21.81
CA LEU A 709 -27.33 15.91 20.66
C LEU A 709 -28.58 15.07 20.52
N ASP A 710 -29.59 15.57 21.21
CA ASP A 710 -30.99 15.15 21.19
C ASP A 710 -31.62 15.63 19.87
N PHE A 711 -32.04 14.72 19.00
CA PHE A 711 -32.88 15.04 17.85
C PHE A 711 -34.35 14.85 18.25
N GLY A 712 -34.93 15.94 18.71
CA GLY A 712 -36.37 16.09 18.93
C GLY A 712 -37.16 15.92 17.63
N ASN A 713 -38.03 14.94 17.72
CA ASN A 713 -39.11 14.62 16.81
C ASN A 713 -40.17 15.75 16.81
N THR A 714 -40.42 16.38 15.65
CA THR A 714 -41.70 17.07 15.40
C THR A 714 -42.23 16.66 14.05
N GLY A 715 -43.28 15.87 14.08
CA GLY A 715 -44.09 15.53 12.94
C GLY A 715 -44.93 16.71 12.45
N SER A 716 -45.11 16.81 11.16
CA SER A 716 -46.35 17.33 10.56
C SER A 716 -46.52 16.77 9.15
N SER A 717 -47.62 16.10 9.01
CA SER A 717 -48.27 15.57 7.81
C SER A 717 -48.71 16.70 6.85
N GLN A 718 -48.54 16.51 5.53
CA GLN A 718 -49.56 16.63 4.51
C GLN A 718 -49.00 16.56 3.06
N PRO A 719 -49.82 16.43 2.00
CA PRO A 719 -49.72 15.27 1.10
C PRO A 719 -49.37 15.63 -0.35
N LEU A 720 -49.12 14.58 -1.13
CA LEU A 720 -48.90 14.58 -2.58
C LEU A 720 -50.04 15.16 -3.41
N PRO A 721 -49.77 15.59 -4.65
CA PRO A 721 -50.68 15.34 -5.74
C PRO A 721 -50.16 14.43 -6.83
N ALA A 722 -51.09 13.67 -7.32
CA ALA A 722 -51.02 12.65 -8.32
C ALA A 722 -50.94 13.17 -9.77
N ALA A 723 -50.61 12.26 -10.66
CA ALA A 723 -51.00 12.11 -12.05
C ALA A 723 -50.10 12.68 -13.15
N MET A 724 -49.49 11.80 -13.92
CA MET A 724 -49.88 11.65 -15.31
C MET A 724 -49.48 10.27 -15.87
N GLN A 725 -50.48 9.68 -16.49
CA GLN A 725 -50.56 8.37 -17.10
C GLN A 725 -49.90 8.30 -18.50
N LEU A 726 -49.65 7.04 -18.89
CA LEU A 726 -49.76 6.43 -20.22
C LEU A 726 -48.53 6.41 -21.16
N HIS A 727 -47.99 5.18 -21.35
CA HIS A 727 -48.23 4.46 -22.59
C HIS A 727 -47.96 2.94 -22.45
N GLN A 728 -48.85 2.17 -23.04
CA GLN A 728 -49.02 0.72 -23.04
C GLN A 728 -48.02 0.02 -23.95
N THR A 729 -47.68 -1.17 -23.52
CA THR A 729 -47.26 -2.45 -24.11
C THR A 729 -47.41 -2.68 -25.64
N PRO A 730 -46.69 -3.71 -26.18
CA PRO A 730 -47.42 -4.95 -26.45
C PRO A 730 -46.73 -6.24 -25.96
N GLN A 731 -47.60 -7.19 -25.62
CA GLN A 731 -47.38 -8.58 -25.29
C GLN A 731 -46.74 -9.37 -26.44
N ALA A 732 -45.90 -10.36 -26.12
CA ALA A 732 -45.72 -11.56 -26.91
C ALA A 732 -45.42 -12.76 -25.99
N GLN A 733 -46.42 -13.63 -25.97
CA GLN A 733 -46.44 -15.11 -25.94
C GLN A 733 -45.37 -15.87 -25.13
N GLN A 734 -45.87 -16.58 -24.12
CA GLN A 734 -45.26 -17.79 -23.52
C GLN A 734 -45.17 -18.94 -24.55
N PRO A 735 -44.18 -19.83 -24.39
CA PRO A 735 -44.49 -21.26 -24.44
C PRO A 735 -43.95 -22.03 -23.23
N SER A 736 -44.85 -22.85 -22.73
CA SER A 736 -44.77 -24.20 -22.18
C SER A 736 -43.57 -24.67 -21.36
N GLU A 737 -43.94 -25.18 -20.21
CA GLU A 737 -43.24 -26.06 -19.29
C GLU A 737 -42.26 -27.04 -19.93
N GLY A 738 -41.00 -26.95 -19.45
CA GLY A 738 -40.00 -27.98 -19.59
C GLY A 738 -39.34 -28.22 -18.24
N ASN A 739 -39.69 -29.33 -17.63
CA ASN A 739 -39.18 -29.86 -16.39
C ASN A 739 -37.68 -30.18 -16.54
N GLY A 740 -36.80 -29.24 -16.22
CA GLY A 740 -35.35 -29.41 -16.19
C GLY A 740 -34.86 -29.48 -14.75
N LYS A 741 -34.46 -30.66 -14.33
CA LYS A 741 -33.71 -30.90 -13.09
C LYS A 741 -32.48 -29.98 -13.09
N LYS A 742 -32.43 -29.05 -12.14
CA LYS A 742 -31.19 -28.29 -11.83
C LYS A 742 -30.14 -29.29 -11.39
N THR A 743 -29.09 -29.37 -12.13
CA THR A 743 -27.92 -30.17 -11.80
C THR A 743 -27.14 -29.55 -10.64
N ASN A 744 -26.58 -30.40 -9.79
CA ASN A 744 -25.83 -30.06 -8.55
C ASN A 744 -24.56 -29.23 -8.76
N GLU A 745 -24.27 -28.80 -9.98
CA GLU A 745 -23.06 -28.01 -10.30
C GLU A 745 -23.15 -26.53 -9.88
N ASP A 746 -24.36 -25.98 -9.82
CA ASP A 746 -24.55 -24.54 -9.45
C ASP A 746 -24.33 -24.23 -7.97
N LEU A 747 -24.27 -25.25 -7.11
CA LEU A 747 -24.02 -25.10 -5.67
C LEU A 747 -22.55 -25.30 -5.27
N LEU A 748 -21.71 -25.75 -6.18
CA LEU A 748 -20.28 -26.02 -5.92
C LEU A 748 -19.35 -24.81 -6.17
N GLY A 749 -19.88 -23.73 -6.71
CA GLY A 749 -19.11 -22.49 -6.95
C GLY A 749 -18.90 -21.62 -5.71
N LEU A 750 -19.46 -21.97 -4.56
CA LEU A 750 -19.42 -21.13 -3.34
C LEU A 750 -18.44 -21.63 -2.27
N PHE A 751 -17.59 -22.63 -2.59
CA PHE A 751 -16.57 -23.09 -1.65
C PHE A 751 -15.21 -23.29 -2.35
#